data_cbe17cfc4c2ff5a390402adbf3d293fe
#
_entry.id   cbe17cfc4c2ff5a390402adbf3d293fe
#
_cell.length_a   1.000
_cell.length_b   1.000
_cell.length_c   1.000
_cell.angle_alpha   90.00
_cell.angle_beta   90.00
_cell.angle_gamma   90.00
#
_symmetry.space_group_name_H-M   'P 1'
#
loop_
_entity.id
_entity.type
_entity.pdbx_description
1 polymer ?
#
loop_
_entity_poly.entity_id
_entity_poly.type
_entity_poly.pdbx_seq_one_letter_code
_entity_poly.pdbx_strand_id
1 'polypeptide(L)'
;EAGADGDAEAEAGADGDAAPADWTSQEQPEWVSAQEARPAEVWTPPYQAAGQATSAAGRVGSPAGRVGSSAAGRVSALLRPGGAALASPPEGPVLAPSPEGPVLAPLPEGPVLAPGGRRLSRRRMLQAGLIGGAGVAALPLLTLVGGITRTDKPTAGLAFSMNTNWLFGGRYTSGSETSSYDDSNFAPVTVPHTVVPLSWKDWNYLAWQQVWIYRRHFSGAGLLDPHRPGNRILVDFDGVMVNATVSVNDHVVATHQGGYLPFSAELTGKVTGADNVLSVVVDSRCMPVPPVGVGRGPASVDFFQPGGIYRDVRLRVLPQVFLADLFARPADVLGSQPRVDIECALDSAVTKHSEGILLVQLFDGSRQIAAQTMAVTAGSPRTSTARLSLTGFGPVDLWSPDHPRLYTVQATLNFPGIGHHTLSRRIGFREASFRPDGFFLNGKRLQLFGLNRHQLYPYAGMAMGARAQRKDAEILKNEFNCNMVRCSHYPQSPAFLDACDELGLMVWEEAPGWHNVSSMAAWQDAVVRDVRDMVIRDRSRPSVIIWGTRLNECKNFPGLWAATRQAARELDSTRPSSGAMAFHQVRTWNEGVFAYNDYGTNDKTGNVVLKPPFPRLPYLISEAVGVEAVKPQHFSWTDPPAWLAHQAAMHGQAQSQARSNPGYAGLLAWAGFDYGSLLGPGPYDIKWAGVADGFRVPKPGAAIYQTQGDPAVRPVIVPVFFWEAGGAVPAPGQTAMIASNCERLEVFIGGRRVASAQPATGSPLYGGLAHPPFLVRLPKRLPKPAPDLLIRGFVGGQPVAQLRMSAHPGGDALAMAADDATISADGSDATRVVFRAIDAFGNQRRYGGGQVALTLSGPAMLLGDNPFEFGQYGGLGAVWIRSVAGRPGAITLAASHPLLGQAEVQVRSAAVKNISELG
;
A
#
# COMPACT_ATOMS: atom_id res chain seq x y z
N GLU A 1 29.51 56.72 -37.21
CA GLU A 1 29.38 57.14 -38.63
C GLU A 1 28.96 55.91 -39.42
N ALA A 2 27.74 55.97 -39.80
CA ALA A 2 27.18 55.87 -41.17
C ALA A 2 27.52 54.55 -41.86
N GLY A 3 26.65 53.79 -42.38
CA GLY A 3 25.28 53.95 -42.85
C GLY A 3 24.93 52.72 -43.69
N ALA A 4 23.66 52.54 -43.78
CA ALA A 4 22.80 52.21 -44.93
C ALA A 4 22.74 50.78 -45.50
N ASP A 5 21.56 50.21 -45.33
CA ASP A 5 20.57 49.64 -46.24
C ASP A 5 20.95 48.43 -47.18
N GLY A 6 20.07 47.47 -47.16
CA GLY A 6 19.92 46.48 -48.19
C GLY A 6 18.92 45.42 -47.86
N ASP A 7 17.62 45.65 -48.23
CA ASP A 7 16.52 44.70 -48.31
C ASP A 7 16.86 43.51 -49.17
N ALA A 8 16.41 42.30 -48.76
CA ALA A 8 16.03 41.23 -49.69
C ALA A 8 15.07 40.26 -49.02
N GLU A 9 13.98 40.10 -49.73
CA GLU A 9 12.75 39.37 -49.45
C GLU A 9 12.91 37.86 -49.24
N ALA A 10 11.94 37.37 -48.49
CA ALA A 10 11.38 36.07 -48.27
C ALA A 10 11.59 34.95 -49.32
N GLU A 11 11.86 33.75 -48.82
CA GLU A 11 11.21 32.54 -49.33
C GLU A 11 10.83 31.64 -48.17
N ALA A 12 9.54 31.32 -48.10
CA ALA A 12 8.89 30.43 -47.16
C ALA A 12 9.20 28.97 -47.56
N GLY A 13 9.98 28.29 -46.73
CA GLY A 13 10.11 26.84 -46.76
C GLY A 13 9.12 26.22 -45.78
N ALA A 14 8.17 25.48 -46.28
CA ALA A 14 7.19 24.72 -45.48
C ALA A 14 7.88 23.56 -44.82
N ASP A 15 8.08 23.65 -43.49
CA ASP A 15 8.38 22.49 -42.66
C ASP A 15 7.10 21.71 -42.40
N GLY A 16 7.05 20.50 -42.95
CA GLY A 16 5.98 19.55 -42.71
C GLY A 16 5.96 19.08 -41.29
N ASP A 17 4.88 19.37 -40.60
CA ASP A 17 4.51 18.78 -39.32
C ASP A 17 4.47 17.25 -39.44
N ALA A 18 5.50 16.58 -38.95
CA ALA A 18 5.44 15.17 -38.66
C ALA A 18 4.57 14.99 -37.41
N ALA A 19 3.34 14.53 -37.65
CA ALA A 19 2.43 14.14 -36.56
C ALA A 19 3.12 13.13 -35.62
N PRO A 20 2.99 13.29 -34.28
CA PRO A 20 3.51 12.30 -33.34
C PRO A 20 2.80 10.97 -33.52
N ALA A 21 3.56 9.89 -33.56
CA ALA A 21 3.10 8.52 -33.70
C ALA A 21 1.91 8.22 -32.78
N ASP A 22 0.86 7.73 -33.38
CA ASP A 22 -0.37 7.31 -32.73
C ASP A 22 -0.09 6.05 -31.89
N TRP A 23 -0.08 6.17 -30.56
CA TRP A 23 0.11 5.08 -29.61
C TRP A 23 -1.04 4.05 -29.59
N THR A 24 -2.00 4.17 -30.51
CA THR A 24 -3.12 3.24 -30.65
C THR A 24 -2.80 1.97 -31.44
N SER A 25 -1.60 1.84 -32.03
CA SER A 25 -1.20 0.70 -32.86
C SER A 25 0.03 -0.05 -32.33
N GLN A 26 0.07 -0.37 -31.04
CA GLN A 26 0.85 -1.54 -30.65
C GLN A 26 0.02 -2.78 -31.00
N GLU A 27 0.52 -3.56 -31.93
CA GLU A 27 -0.03 -4.85 -32.30
C GLU A 27 -0.22 -5.69 -31.03
N GLN A 28 -1.45 -6.01 -30.73
CA GLN A 28 -1.78 -6.95 -29.64
C GLN A 28 -1.23 -8.32 -30.03
N PRO A 29 -0.67 -9.10 -29.11
CA PRO A 29 -0.26 -10.48 -29.40
C PRO A 29 -1.43 -11.26 -30.01
N GLU A 30 -1.19 -12.05 -31.04
CA GLU A 30 -2.22 -12.78 -31.83
C GLU A 30 -3.18 -13.64 -31.02
N TRP A 31 -2.89 -13.96 -29.75
CA TRP A 31 -3.78 -14.73 -28.90
C TRP A 31 -4.97 -13.95 -28.33
N VAL A 32 -4.97 -12.60 -28.44
CA VAL A 32 -6.09 -11.75 -27.99
C VAL A 32 -7.23 -11.71 -29.03
N SER A 33 -6.96 -12.07 -30.30
CA SER A 33 -7.93 -11.96 -31.41
C SER A 33 -8.89 -13.17 -31.54
N ALA A 34 -8.75 -14.23 -30.76
CA ALA A 34 -9.51 -15.47 -30.92
C ALA A 34 -10.69 -15.65 -29.93
N GLN A 35 -11.01 -14.66 -29.09
CA GLN A 35 -12.19 -14.71 -28.23
C GLN A 35 -13.13 -13.57 -28.57
N GLU A 36 -14.11 -13.84 -29.44
CA GLU A 36 -15.32 -13.01 -29.52
C GLU A 36 -15.95 -12.93 -28.13
N ALA A 37 -15.83 -11.75 -27.50
CA ALA A 37 -16.46 -11.47 -26.23
C ALA A 37 -17.98 -11.57 -26.40
N ARG A 38 -18.59 -12.61 -25.84
CA ARG A 38 -20.03 -12.58 -25.60
C ARG A 38 -20.34 -11.34 -24.76
N PRO A 39 -21.44 -10.61 -25.04
CA PRO A 39 -21.83 -9.46 -24.23
C PRO A 39 -21.84 -9.92 -22.76
N ALA A 40 -21.21 -9.17 -21.87
CA ALA A 40 -21.26 -9.42 -20.45
C ALA A 40 -22.73 -9.40 -20.01
N GLU A 41 -23.25 -10.53 -19.61
CA GLU A 41 -24.56 -10.57 -18.95
C GLU A 41 -24.43 -9.75 -17.66
N VAL A 42 -25.26 -8.73 -17.54
CA VAL A 42 -25.35 -7.90 -16.33
C VAL A 42 -25.81 -8.82 -15.20
N TRP A 43 -24.92 -9.11 -14.25
CA TRP A 43 -25.26 -9.88 -13.08
C TRP A 43 -26.33 -9.16 -12.26
N THR A 44 -27.51 -9.76 -12.15
CA THR A 44 -28.54 -9.35 -11.20
C THR A 44 -28.52 -10.31 -10.02
N PRO A 45 -28.47 -9.81 -8.78
CA PRO A 45 -28.54 -10.66 -7.60
C PRO A 45 -29.80 -11.54 -7.66
N PRO A 46 -29.72 -12.81 -7.23
CA PRO A 46 -30.85 -13.76 -7.35
C PRO A 46 -32.15 -13.27 -6.69
N TYR A 47 -32.09 -12.31 -5.79
CA TYR A 47 -33.27 -11.76 -5.09
C TYR A 47 -33.97 -10.58 -5.80
N GLN A 48 -33.38 -9.97 -6.83
CA GLN A 48 -34.08 -8.91 -7.57
C GLN A 48 -35.03 -9.45 -8.65
N ALA A 49 -34.86 -10.72 -9.05
CA ALA A 49 -35.73 -11.37 -10.03
C ALA A 49 -37.11 -11.82 -9.46
N ALA A 50 -37.25 -11.91 -8.15
CA ALA A 50 -38.49 -12.36 -7.50
C ALA A 50 -39.54 -11.26 -7.22
N GLY A 51 -39.16 -9.97 -7.41
CA GLY A 51 -40.02 -8.84 -7.05
C GLY A 51 -40.90 -8.26 -8.14
N GLN A 52 -40.86 -8.77 -9.38
CA GLN A 52 -41.64 -8.22 -10.50
C GLN A 52 -42.70 -9.15 -11.11
N ALA A 53 -43.05 -10.24 -10.46
CA ALA A 53 -44.09 -11.16 -10.96
C ALA A 53 -45.38 -11.16 -10.12
N THR A 54 -45.99 -9.99 -9.96
CA THR A 54 -47.43 -9.88 -9.56
C THR A 54 -48.08 -8.64 -10.16
N SER A 55 -48.51 -8.69 -11.39
CA SER A 55 -49.76 -8.17 -11.87
C SER A 55 -49.88 -8.27 -13.38
N ALA A 56 -50.52 -9.31 -13.88
CA ALA A 56 -51.44 -9.27 -15.00
C ALA A 56 -52.07 -10.63 -15.18
N ALA A 57 -53.27 -10.79 -14.68
CA ALA A 57 -54.16 -11.87 -15.02
C ALA A 57 -54.82 -11.64 -16.39
N GLY A 58 -54.87 -12.65 -17.22
CA GLY A 58 -55.78 -12.58 -18.37
C GLY A 58 -55.52 -13.53 -19.54
N ARG A 59 -56.05 -14.76 -19.44
CA ARG A 59 -56.69 -15.54 -20.51
C ARG A 59 -55.91 -16.29 -21.59
N VAL A 60 -55.88 -17.60 -21.39
CA VAL A 60 -56.44 -18.68 -22.28
C VAL A 60 -55.82 -18.91 -23.67
N GLY A 61 -55.34 -20.17 -23.84
CA GLY A 61 -55.21 -20.80 -25.15
C GLY A 61 -54.16 -21.89 -25.29
N SER A 62 -54.43 -23.13 -24.88
CA SER A 62 -53.77 -24.33 -25.44
C SER A 62 -54.43 -24.70 -26.79
N PRO A 63 -53.85 -25.55 -27.69
CA PRO A 63 -53.26 -26.87 -27.37
C PRO A 63 -52.17 -27.41 -28.33
N ALA A 64 -51.44 -28.41 -27.80
CA ALA A 64 -51.09 -29.71 -28.40
C ALA A 64 -50.27 -29.88 -29.72
N GLY A 65 -49.28 -30.77 -29.64
CA GLY A 65 -48.71 -31.52 -30.76
C GLY A 65 -47.27 -31.91 -30.55
N ARG A 66 -46.93 -32.91 -29.94
CA ARG A 66 -46.54 -34.33 -30.19
C ARG A 66 -45.49 -34.60 -31.27
N VAL A 67 -44.47 -35.40 -30.84
CA VAL A 67 -43.80 -36.54 -31.55
C VAL A 67 -42.51 -36.11 -32.29
N GLY A 68 -41.37 -36.73 -32.13
CA GLY A 68 -40.83 -38.07 -31.97
C GLY A 68 -39.33 -38.02 -32.11
N SER A 69 -38.60 -38.69 -31.34
CA SER A 69 -37.94 -40.01 -31.39
C SER A 69 -36.66 -40.12 -32.22
N SER A 70 -35.64 -40.66 -31.52
CA SER A 70 -34.65 -41.69 -31.93
C SER A 70 -33.47 -41.21 -32.79
N ALA A 71 -32.24 -41.64 -32.66
CA ALA A 71 -31.57 -42.85 -32.17
C ALA A 71 -30.06 -42.60 -32.14
N ALA A 72 -29.36 -43.00 -31.16
CA ALA A 72 -28.34 -44.04 -31.07
C ALA A 72 -27.27 -44.15 -32.16
N GLY A 73 -26.03 -44.14 -31.72
CA GLY A 73 -24.86 -44.57 -32.49
C GLY A 73 -23.57 -44.62 -31.69
N ARG A 74 -23.26 -45.81 -31.18
CA ARG A 74 -21.96 -46.19 -30.55
C ARG A 74 -20.89 -46.37 -31.62
N VAL A 75 -19.59 -46.26 -31.19
CA VAL A 75 -18.44 -47.16 -31.43
C VAL A 75 -17.26 -46.56 -30.67
N SER A 76 -16.72 -47.09 -29.60
CA SER A 76 -15.75 -48.19 -29.31
C SER A 76 -14.44 -48.07 -30.11
N ALA A 77 -13.33 -47.89 -29.47
CA ALA A 77 -12.38 -48.66 -28.67
C ALA A 77 -10.98 -48.77 -29.27
N LEU A 78 -10.01 -49.00 -28.39
CA LEU A 78 -8.68 -49.58 -28.56
C LEU A 78 -7.53 -48.58 -28.82
N LEU A 79 -6.40 -48.50 -28.07
CA LEU A 79 -5.52 -49.54 -27.50
C LEU A 79 -4.54 -48.97 -26.47
N ARG A 80 -4.33 -49.63 -25.36
CA ARG A 80 -3.09 -49.76 -24.61
C ARG A 80 -2.33 -50.99 -25.16
N PRO A 81 -1.05 -51.33 -24.83
CA PRO A 81 -0.28 -51.09 -23.62
C PRO A 81 1.26 -50.96 -23.84
N GLY A 82 2.02 -50.81 -22.72
CA GLY A 82 3.43 -51.14 -22.72
C GLY A 82 4.11 -50.70 -21.42
N GLY A 83 4.18 -51.55 -20.42
CA GLY A 83 4.93 -51.42 -19.21
C GLY A 83 6.41 -51.77 -19.34
N ALA A 84 7.24 -51.20 -18.49
CA ALA A 84 8.52 -51.81 -18.07
C ALA A 84 8.84 -51.33 -16.65
N ALA A 85 8.92 -52.27 -15.73
CA ALA A 85 9.50 -52.13 -14.40
C ALA A 85 11.01 -52.22 -14.48
N LEU A 86 11.72 -51.45 -13.68
CA LEU A 86 13.12 -51.73 -13.31
C LEU A 86 13.37 -51.20 -11.89
N ALA A 87 13.40 -52.11 -10.93
CA ALA A 87 14.53 -52.59 -10.14
C ALA A 87 15.30 -51.52 -9.31
N SER A 88 15.19 -51.69 -8.00
CA SER A 88 16.01 -51.09 -6.95
C SER A 88 17.43 -51.61 -7.00
N PRO A 89 18.45 -50.81 -6.62
CA PRO A 89 19.77 -51.34 -6.26
C PRO A 89 20.03 -51.24 -4.74
N PRO A 90 21.08 -51.93 -4.24
CA PRO A 90 21.15 -52.53 -2.93
C PRO A 90 21.85 -51.65 -1.85
N GLU A 91 21.61 -52.07 -0.61
CA GLU A 91 22.21 -51.56 0.61
C GLU A 91 23.71 -51.91 0.75
N GLY A 92 24.47 -51.02 1.39
CA GLY A 92 25.67 -51.32 2.15
C GLY A 92 26.58 -50.11 2.29
N PRO A 93 27.47 -50.09 3.30
CA PRO A 93 27.33 -50.40 4.71
C PRO A 93 27.58 -49.19 5.66
N VAL A 94 27.11 -49.36 6.86
CA VAL A 94 27.31 -48.53 8.07
C VAL A 94 28.79 -48.38 8.43
N LEU A 95 29.27 -47.17 8.65
CA LEU A 95 30.47 -46.88 9.43
C LEU A 95 30.17 -45.86 10.53
N ALA A 96 30.65 -46.20 11.72
CA ALA A 96 30.44 -45.58 13.00
C ALA A 96 31.24 -44.25 13.19
N PRO A 97 30.98 -43.47 14.25
CA PRO A 97 31.39 -42.07 14.37
C PRO A 97 32.75 -41.86 15.02
N SER A 98 33.37 -40.71 14.73
CA SER A 98 34.44 -40.11 15.56
C SER A 98 34.63 -38.62 15.20
N PRO A 99 35.35 -37.79 15.97
CA PRO A 99 34.86 -37.04 17.11
C PRO A 99 34.96 -35.50 16.90
N GLU A 100 34.36 -34.79 17.80
CA GLU A 100 34.46 -33.37 18.17
C GLU A 100 35.47 -32.48 17.42
N GLY A 101 34.96 -31.43 16.75
CA GLY A 101 35.68 -30.25 16.30
C GLY A 101 35.03 -28.98 16.88
N PRO A 102 35.72 -27.86 16.97
CA PRO A 102 35.61 -26.91 18.08
C PRO A 102 34.39 -25.95 17.97
N VAL A 103 33.83 -25.65 19.15
CA VAL A 103 32.86 -24.63 19.42
C VAL A 103 33.40 -23.26 18.97
N LEU A 104 32.74 -22.63 18.03
CA LEU A 104 32.99 -21.23 17.67
C LEU A 104 32.31 -20.33 18.73
N ALA A 105 33.16 -19.55 19.40
CA ALA A 105 32.77 -18.52 20.34
C ALA A 105 31.94 -17.41 19.64
N PRO A 106 31.01 -16.73 20.35
CA PRO A 106 30.25 -15.63 19.81
C PRO A 106 31.15 -14.43 19.50
N LEU A 107 30.85 -13.76 18.40
CA LEU A 107 31.52 -12.53 17.97
C LEU A 107 31.32 -11.39 19.02
N PRO A 108 32.32 -10.57 19.28
CA PRO A 108 32.24 -9.51 20.27
C PRO A 108 31.34 -8.38 19.80
N GLU A 109 30.43 -7.99 20.68
CA GLU A 109 29.64 -6.77 20.56
C GLU A 109 30.58 -5.54 20.51
N GLY A 110 30.35 -4.64 19.54
CA GLY A 110 31.02 -3.37 19.43
C GLY A 110 30.68 -2.45 20.64
N PRO A 111 31.53 -1.50 20.99
CA PRO A 111 31.39 -0.71 22.21
C PRO A 111 30.19 0.25 22.11
N VAL A 112 29.22 0.07 23.00
CA VAL A 112 28.16 1.03 23.31
C VAL A 112 28.79 2.13 24.15
N LEU A 113 28.89 3.34 23.59
CA LEU A 113 29.18 4.55 24.33
C LEU A 113 27.93 4.94 25.16
N ALA A 114 28.04 4.89 26.45
CA ALA A 114 27.04 5.36 27.39
C ALA A 114 27.03 6.90 27.47
N PRO A 115 25.85 7.55 27.43
CA PRO A 115 25.72 8.90 27.95
C PRO A 115 25.37 8.82 29.44
N GLY A 116 26.21 9.39 30.27
CA GLY A 116 25.93 9.60 31.69
C GLY A 116 24.76 10.56 31.89
N GLY A 117 23.66 10.03 32.36
CA GLY A 117 22.48 10.75 32.81
C GLY A 117 21.90 10.10 34.07
N ARG A 118 22.05 10.80 35.18
CA ARG A 118 21.57 10.38 36.50
C ARG A 118 20.06 10.08 36.50
N ARG A 119 19.68 8.86 36.82
CA ARG A 119 18.31 8.49 37.15
C ARG A 119 17.92 9.08 38.49
N LEU A 120 17.00 10.04 38.52
CA LEU A 120 16.28 10.46 39.71
C LEU A 120 15.04 9.58 39.88
N SER A 121 14.93 8.98 41.06
CA SER A 121 13.88 8.04 41.42
C SER A 121 12.53 8.74 41.60
N ARG A 122 11.46 8.05 41.21
CA ARG A 122 10.03 8.44 41.23
C ARG A 122 9.42 8.64 42.65
N ARG A 123 10.14 9.06 43.64
CA ARG A 123 9.60 9.12 45.04
C ARG A 123 9.80 10.43 45.77
N ARG A 124 10.06 11.57 45.14
CA ARG A 124 10.09 12.88 45.80
C ARG A 124 9.66 14.02 44.88
N MET A 125 8.35 14.13 44.61
CA MET A 125 7.72 15.38 44.18
C MET A 125 6.26 15.41 44.55
N LEU A 126 6.01 15.34 45.87
CA LEU A 126 4.74 15.73 46.50
C LEU A 126 5.14 16.49 47.76
N GLN A 127 5.35 17.81 47.61
CA GLN A 127 5.32 18.83 48.63
C GLN A 127 6.15 20.04 48.21
N ALA A 128 5.46 21.04 47.68
CA ALA A 128 5.73 22.46 47.91
C ALA A 128 5.18 23.30 46.74
N GLY A 129 4.31 24.22 47.04
CA GLY A 129 4.01 25.32 46.14
C GLY A 129 2.56 25.81 46.11
N LEU A 130 1.94 26.04 47.22
CA LEU A 130 0.88 27.05 47.36
C LEU A 130 1.56 28.42 47.49
N ILE A 131 1.22 29.38 46.63
CA ILE A 131 0.98 30.81 46.92
C ILE A 131 1.06 31.57 45.57
N GLY A 132 0.06 32.38 45.29
CA GLY A 132 0.13 33.48 44.35
C GLY A 132 -0.98 33.49 43.29
N GLY A 133 -2.06 34.12 43.59
CA GLY A 133 -3.26 34.42 42.93
C GLY A 133 -3.20 35.45 41.82
N ALA A 134 -4.17 35.36 40.95
CA ALA A 134 -4.92 36.44 40.33
C ALA A 134 -6.12 35.81 39.62
N GLY A 135 -7.32 36.28 39.97
CA GLY A 135 -8.57 35.71 39.52
C GLY A 135 -8.92 36.03 38.07
N VAL A 136 -9.48 35.04 37.43
CA VAL A 136 -10.42 35.20 36.35
C VAL A 136 -11.66 34.38 36.72
N ALA A 137 -12.80 35.02 36.68
CA ALA A 137 -14.07 34.48 37.06
C ALA A 137 -14.41 33.18 36.30
N ALA A 138 -14.35 32.06 36.98
CA ALA A 138 -14.90 30.80 36.53
C ALA A 138 -16.40 30.79 36.91
N LEU A 139 -17.25 30.94 35.94
CA LEU A 139 -18.68 30.66 36.06
C LEU A 139 -18.87 29.16 36.40
N PRO A 140 -19.84 28.81 37.23
CA PRO A 140 -20.01 27.44 37.70
C PRO A 140 -20.70 26.56 36.64
N LEU A 141 -19.96 25.94 35.78
CA LEU A 141 -20.43 24.90 34.84
C LEU A 141 -20.13 23.47 35.34
N LEU A 142 -19.72 23.35 36.63
CA LEU A 142 -19.30 22.08 37.20
C LEU A 142 -20.44 21.25 37.84
N THR A 143 -21.67 21.70 37.75
CA THR A 143 -22.81 21.01 38.39
C THR A 143 -23.69 20.19 37.44
N LEU A 144 -23.41 20.16 36.14
CA LEU A 144 -24.17 19.33 35.19
C LEU A 144 -23.42 18.05 34.75
N VAL A 145 -22.15 17.86 35.13
CA VAL A 145 -21.37 16.63 34.85
C VAL A 145 -21.51 15.61 36.00
N GLY A 146 -22.18 15.95 37.08
CA GLY A 146 -22.32 15.10 38.30
C GLY A 146 -23.35 13.97 38.22
N GLY A 147 -23.88 13.64 37.00
CA GLY A 147 -24.88 12.58 36.82
C GLY A 147 -24.40 11.30 36.16
N ILE A 148 -23.12 11.18 35.79
CA ILE A 148 -22.58 9.92 35.29
C ILE A 148 -22.06 9.13 36.49
N THR A 149 -22.97 8.46 37.17
CA THR A 149 -22.60 7.49 38.22
C THR A 149 -21.83 6.34 37.57
N ARG A 150 -20.74 5.97 38.21
CA ARG A 150 -19.71 4.96 37.81
C ARG A 150 -20.25 3.52 37.69
N THR A 151 -21.53 3.31 37.49
CA THR A 151 -22.18 1.98 37.50
C THR A 151 -22.68 1.51 36.14
N ASP A 152 -22.71 2.38 35.11
CA ASP A 152 -23.05 1.94 33.77
C ASP A 152 -21.79 1.50 33.03
N LYS A 153 -21.55 0.19 32.93
CA LYS A 153 -20.59 -0.36 31.97
C LYS A 153 -20.95 0.19 30.58
N PRO A 154 -20.00 0.80 29.86
CA PRO A 154 -20.30 1.31 28.53
C PRO A 154 -20.56 0.13 27.59
N THR A 155 -21.81 -0.12 27.25
CA THR A 155 -22.24 -1.16 26.30
C THR A 155 -22.59 -0.62 24.91
N ALA A 156 -22.59 0.69 24.72
CA ALA A 156 -22.85 1.30 23.41
C ALA A 156 -21.57 1.75 22.72
N GLY A 157 -21.41 1.39 21.44
CA GLY A 157 -20.20 1.68 20.66
C GLY A 157 -19.17 0.55 20.70
N LEU A 158 -19.59 -0.70 20.86
CA LEU A 158 -18.71 -1.87 20.78
C LEU A 158 -18.36 -2.17 19.32
N ALA A 159 -17.10 -2.45 19.06
CA ALA A 159 -16.63 -2.95 17.78
C ALA A 159 -15.91 -4.29 17.99
N PHE A 160 -16.26 -5.26 17.16
CA PHE A 160 -15.70 -6.61 17.19
C PHE A 160 -15.01 -6.90 15.86
N SER A 161 -13.83 -7.51 15.90
CA SER A 161 -13.23 -8.06 14.70
C SER A 161 -14.05 -9.23 14.18
N MET A 162 -14.28 -9.22 12.88
CA MET A 162 -14.92 -10.31 12.16
C MET A 162 -13.92 -10.99 11.20
N ASN A 163 -12.62 -10.84 11.40
CA ASN A 163 -11.62 -11.37 10.47
C ASN A 163 -11.46 -12.89 10.52
N THR A 164 -11.78 -13.51 11.65
CA THR A 164 -11.67 -14.97 11.86
C THR A 164 -12.99 -15.70 11.62
N ASN A 165 -12.92 -17.03 11.60
CA ASN A 165 -14.08 -17.93 11.52
C ASN A 165 -14.94 -17.77 10.25
N TRP A 166 -14.34 -17.38 9.14
CA TRP A 166 -15.00 -17.43 7.85
C TRP A 166 -14.91 -18.84 7.25
N LEU A 167 -15.95 -19.21 6.53
CA LEU A 167 -16.05 -20.41 5.71
C LEU A 167 -16.06 -19.97 4.25
N PHE A 168 -15.11 -20.43 3.47
CA PHE A 168 -14.99 -20.14 2.05
C PHE A 168 -15.48 -21.33 1.23
N GLY A 169 -16.59 -21.15 0.53
CA GLY A 169 -17.26 -22.22 -0.25
C GLY A 169 -16.72 -22.37 -1.67
N GLY A 170 -15.68 -21.60 -2.05
CA GLY A 170 -15.23 -21.60 -3.42
C GLY A 170 -16.21 -20.90 -4.36
N ARG A 171 -16.42 -21.44 -5.56
CA ARG A 171 -17.35 -20.87 -6.54
C ARG A 171 -18.77 -20.87 -6.02
N TYR A 172 -19.45 -19.74 -6.18
CA TYR A 172 -20.85 -19.60 -5.80
C TYR A 172 -21.74 -20.57 -6.57
N THR A 173 -22.63 -21.22 -5.86
CA THR A 173 -23.76 -22.00 -6.40
C THR A 173 -25.05 -21.42 -5.85
N SER A 174 -26.09 -21.38 -6.67
CA SER A 174 -27.40 -20.83 -6.26
C SER A 174 -27.91 -21.51 -4.99
N GLY A 175 -28.29 -20.73 -3.98
CA GLY A 175 -28.74 -21.20 -2.68
C GLY A 175 -27.63 -21.32 -1.62
N SER A 176 -26.34 -21.26 -2.00
CA SER A 176 -25.23 -21.35 -1.05
C SER A 176 -25.15 -20.16 -0.10
N GLU A 177 -25.87 -19.07 -0.39
CA GLU A 177 -26.02 -17.89 0.46
C GLU A 177 -27.10 -18.06 1.54
N THR A 178 -27.98 -19.08 1.45
CA THR A 178 -29.09 -19.24 2.37
C THR A 178 -28.67 -19.80 3.72
N SER A 179 -29.41 -19.46 4.77
CA SER A 179 -29.08 -19.88 6.14
C SER A 179 -29.14 -21.40 6.34
N SER A 180 -29.99 -22.07 5.57
CA SER A 180 -30.21 -23.55 5.65
C SER A 180 -29.20 -24.35 4.82
N TYR A 181 -28.31 -23.73 4.06
CA TYR A 181 -27.32 -24.40 3.24
C TYR A 181 -26.30 -25.16 4.11
N ASP A 182 -26.00 -26.40 3.77
CA ASP A 182 -24.96 -27.19 4.44
C ASP A 182 -23.57 -26.74 3.98
N ASP A 183 -22.89 -25.99 4.83
CA ASP A 183 -21.54 -25.47 4.59
C ASP A 183 -20.44 -26.26 5.32
N SER A 184 -20.74 -27.45 5.79
CA SER A 184 -19.78 -28.34 6.49
C SER A 184 -18.52 -28.66 5.67
N ASN A 185 -18.60 -28.56 4.35
CA ASN A 185 -17.48 -28.77 3.41
C ASN A 185 -16.75 -27.50 3.02
N PHE A 186 -17.13 -26.34 3.54
CA PHE A 186 -16.45 -25.09 3.24
C PHE A 186 -15.12 -25.00 3.99
N ALA A 187 -14.11 -24.44 3.35
CA ALA A 187 -12.79 -24.28 3.92
C ALA A 187 -12.76 -23.16 4.97
N PRO A 188 -12.23 -23.38 6.19
CA PRO A 188 -12.06 -22.31 7.15
C PRO A 188 -10.97 -21.35 6.69
N VAL A 189 -11.29 -20.04 6.67
CA VAL A 189 -10.36 -18.99 6.27
C VAL A 189 -10.40 -17.80 7.23
N THR A 190 -9.33 -17.02 7.22
CA THR A 190 -9.23 -15.74 7.93
C THR A 190 -9.04 -14.63 6.90
N VAL A 191 -9.83 -13.56 6.97
CA VAL A 191 -9.63 -12.36 6.14
C VAL A 191 -8.57 -11.46 6.79
N PRO A 192 -7.80 -10.71 6.00
CA PRO A 192 -7.81 -10.57 4.53
C PRO A 192 -7.52 -11.87 3.78
N HIS A 193 -8.29 -12.15 2.72
CA HIS A 193 -8.23 -13.41 1.97
C HIS A 193 -8.42 -13.20 0.46
N THR A 194 -7.67 -13.94 -0.36
CA THR A 194 -7.85 -14.02 -1.82
C THR A 194 -8.61 -15.29 -2.20
N VAL A 195 -9.48 -15.20 -3.18
CA VAL A 195 -10.34 -16.32 -3.62
C VAL A 195 -9.59 -17.48 -4.27
N VAL A 196 -8.34 -17.29 -4.64
CA VAL A 196 -7.45 -18.31 -5.22
C VAL A 196 -6.06 -18.20 -4.63
N PRO A 197 -5.31 -19.30 -4.56
CA PRO A 197 -3.87 -19.23 -4.28
C PRO A 197 -3.15 -18.39 -5.35
N LEU A 198 -2.24 -17.53 -4.93
CA LEU A 198 -1.43 -16.71 -5.83
C LEU A 198 0.03 -17.14 -5.73
N SER A 199 0.74 -17.02 -6.85
CA SER A 199 2.19 -17.16 -6.94
C SER A 199 2.88 -15.80 -6.80
N TRP A 200 4.21 -15.80 -6.70
CA TRP A 200 4.99 -14.58 -6.86
C TRP A 200 5.15 -14.16 -8.33
N LYS A 201 4.98 -15.10 -9.28
CA LYS A 201 5.35 -14.93 -10.71
C LYS A 201 4.19 -15.21 -11.68
N ASP A 202 3.42 -16.25 -11.45
CA ASP A 202 2.42 -16.74 -12.41
C ASP A 202 1.03 -16.38 -11.89
N TRP A 203 0.52 -15.23 -12.31
CA TRP A 203 -0.75 -14.69 -11.83
C TRP A 203 -1.87 -15.03 -12.82
N ASN A 204 -2.41 -16.25 -12.71
CA ASN A 204 -3.53 -16.67 -13.55
C ASN A 204 -4.80 -15.88 -13.24
N TYR A 205 -4.96 -14.73 -13.89
CA TYR A 205 -6.11 -13.85 -13.66
C TYR A 205 -7.45 -14.52 -14.01
N LEU A 206 -7.51 -15.50 -14.91
CA LEU A 206 -8.73 -16.24 -15.21
C LEU A 206 -9.21 -17.08 -14.03
N ALA A 207 -8.32 -17.48 -13.14
CA ALA A 207 -8.67 -18.29 -11.98
C ALA A 207 -9.61 -17.55 -11.02
N TRP A 208 -9.43 -16.25 -10.80
CA TRP A 208 -10.31 -15.48 -9.91
C TRP A 208 -11.49 -14.81 -10.60
N GLN A 209 -11.59 -14.84 -11.93
CA GLN A 209 -12.69 -14.24 -12.72
C GLN A 209 -14.00 -15.04 -12.60
N GLN A 210 -14.51 -15.19 -11.38
CA GLN A 210 -15.68 -15.99 -11.02
C GLN A 210 -16.51 -15.27 -9.96
N VAL A 211 -17.64 -15.86 -9.59
CA VAL A 211 -18.44 -15.48 -8.43
C VAL A 211 -18.15 -16.48 -7.30
N TRP A 212 -17.93 -15.97 -6.09
CA TRP A 212 -17.46 -16.71 -4.94
C TRP A 212 -18.40 -16.54 -3.75
N ILE A 213 -18.36 -17.46 -2.79
CA ILE A 213 -19.18 -17.41 -1.56
C ILE A 213 -18.31 -17.50 -0.32
N TYR A 214 -18.55 -16.57 0.61
CA TYR A 214 -18.07 -16.59 1.97
C TYR A 214 -19.25 -16.66 2.92
N ARG A 215 -19.10 -17.43 4.00
CA ARG A 215 -20.10 -17.52 5.07
C ARG A 215 -19.41 -17.36 6.43
N ARG A 216 -20.15 -16.84 7.39
CA ARG A 216 -19.67 -16.75 8.75
C ARG A 216 -20.84 -16.93 9.71
N HIS A 217 -20.70 -17.94 10.57
CA HIS A 217 -21.63 -18.14 11.70
C HIS A 217 -21.23 -17.25 12.86
N PHE A 218 -22.19 -16.70 13.56
CA PHE A 218 -21.94 -15.91 14.75
C PHE A 218 -23.13 -15.91 15.69
N SER A 219 -22.86 -15.88 17.00
CA SER A 219 -23.90 -15.80 18.02
C SER A 219 -24.43 -14.36 18.14
N GLY A 220 -25.72 -14.18 18.16
CA GLY A 220 -26.36 -12.89 18.49
C GLY A 220 -26.50 -12.64 20.01
N ALA A 221 -26.13 -13.63 20.84
CA ALA A 221 -26.13 -13.47 22.29
C ALA A 221 -25.13 -12.37 22.69
N GLY A 222 -25.56 -11.36 23.43
CA GLY A 222 -24.73 -10.22 23.81
C GLY A 222 -24.69 -9.07 22.80
N LEU A 223 -25.18 -9.26 21.56
CA LEU A 223 -25.40 -8.15 20.61
C LEU A 223 -26.74 -7.47 20.85
N LEU A 224 -27.74 -8.25 21.27
CA LEU A 224 -29.08 -7.79 21.57
C LEU A 224 -29.17 -7.52 23.08
N ASP A 225 -29.03 -6.26 23.48
CA ASP A 225 -29.16 -5.84 24.88
C ASP A 225 -30.65 -5.66 25.20
N PRO A 226 -31.27 -6.50 26.07
CA PRO A 226 -32.69 -6.35 26.45
C PRO A 226 -32.96 -5.05 27.20
N HIS A 227 -31.95 -4.41 27.80
CA HIS A 227 -32.07 -3.11 28.48
C HIS A 227 -31.96 -1.94 27.53
N ARG A 228 -31.55 -2.16 26.27
CA ARG A 228 -31.43 -1.15 25.22
C ARG A 228 -32.01 -1.69 23.90
N PRO A 229 -33.33 -1.96 23.87
CA PRO A 229 -33.97 -2.41 22.65
C PRO A 229 -33.87 -1.27 21.62
N GLY A 230 -33.35 -1.62 20.42
CA GLY A 230 -33.18 -0.67 19.32
C GLY A 230 -31.75 -0.24 19.07
N ASN A 231 -30.74 -0.82 19.75
CA ASN A 231 -29.36 -0.71 19.28
C ASN A 231 -29.26 -1.17 17.83
N ARG A 232 -28.41 -0.46 17.08
CA ARG A 232 -28.15 -0.78 15.68
C ARG A 232 -26.94 -1.67 15.57
N ILE A 233 -27.03 -2.65 14.67
CA ILE A 233 -25.96 -3.62 14.40
C ILE A 233 -25.52 -3.42 12.96
N LEU A 234 -24.27 -3.04 12.76
CA LEU A 234 -23.69 -2.82 11.43
C LEU A 234 -22.47 -3.72 11.26
N VAL A 235 -22.30 -4.25 10.06
CA VAL A 235 -21.04 -4.87 9.64
C VAL A 235 -20.38 -3.97 8.60
N ASP A 236 -19.09 -3.64 8.83
CA ASP A 236 -18.27 -2.83 7.95
C ASP A 236 -17.26 -3.71 7.24
N PHE A 237 -17.14 -3.52 5.93
CA PHE A 237 -16.11 -4.12 5.09
C PHE A 237 -15.18 -3.01 4.61
N ASP A 238 -13.89 -3.10 4.91
CA ASP A 238 -12.89 -2.13 4.47
C ASP A 238 -12.54 -2.28 2.98
N GLY A 239 -12.87 -3.43 2.38
CA GLY A 239 -12.72 -3.66 0.93
C GLY A 239 -13.04 -5.10 0.51
N VAL A 240 -13.87 -5.23 -0.52
CA VAL A 240 -14.25 -6.51 -1.15
C VAL A 240 -14.10 -6.38 -2.66
N MET A 241 -13.29 -7.21 -3.28
CA MET A 241 -12.94 -7.10 -4.70
C MET A 241 -13.76 -8.09 -5.54
N VAL A 242 -14.66 -7.66 -6.44
CA VAL A 242 -14.92 -6.29 -6.90
C VAL A 242 -16.31 -5.83 -6.46
N ASN A 243 -17.34 -6.66 -6.60
CA ASN A 243 -18.72 -6.38 -6.19
C ASN A 243 -19.15 -7.36 -5.09
N ALA A 244 -19.95 -6.91 -4.17
CA ALA A 244 -20.41 -7.69 -3.04
C ALA A 244 -21.93 -7.65 -2.89
N THR A 245 -22.54 -8.81 -2.57
CA THR A 245 -23.90 -8.90 -2.03
C THR A 245 -23.80 -9.51 -0.64
N VAL A 246 -24.27 -8.80 0.35
CA VAL A 246 -24.23 -9.20 1.77
C VAL A 246 -25.63 -9.59 2.21
N SER A 247 -25.78 -10.76 2.79
CA SER A 247 -27.04 -11.20 3.41
C SER A 247 -26.80 -11.72 4.82
N VAL A 248 -27.81 -11.61 5.66
CA VAL A 248 -27.85 -12.21 6.99
C VAL A 248 -29.19 -12.91 7.17
N ASN A 249 -29.17 -14.18 7.57
CA ASN A 249 -30.38 -14.99 7.81
C ASN A 249 -31.39 -14.85 6.65
N ASP A 250 -30.95 -15.10 5.42
CA ASP A 250 -31.73 -15.02 4.17
C ASP A 250 -32.18 -13.61 3.74
N HIS A 251 -31.80 -12.59 4.45
CA HIS A 251 -32.13 -11.21 4.09
C HIS A 251 -30.91 -10.53 3.45
N VAL A 252 -31.05 -10.06 2.19
CA VAL A 252 -30.04 -9.16 1.59
C VAL A 252 -30.09 -7.84 2.33
N VAL A 253 -28.95 -7.42 2.88
CA VAL A 253 -28.81 -6.21 3.71
C VAL A 253 -27.97 -5.13 3.04
N ALA A 254 -27.11 -5.50 2.09
CA ALA A 254 -26.36 -4.55 1.28
C ALA A 254 -25.92 -5.16 -0.05
N THR A 255 -25.76 -4.27 -1.05
CA THR A 255 -25.02 -4.52 -2.28
C THR A 255 -24.00 -3.40 -2.46
N HIS A 256 -22.80 -3.74 -2.93
CA HIS A 256 -21.73 -2.76 -3.15
C HIS A 256 -21.02 -3.03 -4.47
N GLN A 257 -20.67 -1.97 -5.18
CA GLN A 257 -19.87 -2.02 -6.41
C GLN A 257 -18.61 -1.19 -6.26
N GLY A 258 -17.48 -1.79 -6.61
CA GLY A 258 -16.16 -1.19 -6.44
C GLY A 258 -15.39 -1.81 -5.28
N GLY A 259 -14.10 -2.13 -5.51
CA GLY A 259 -13.32 -2.92 -4.56
C GLY A 259 -12.48 -2.12 -3.57
N TYR A 260 -12.28 -0.82 -3.77
CA TYR A 260 -11.20 -0.08 -3.09
C TYR A 260 -11.62 0.73 -1.88
N LEU A 261 -12.91 0.90 -1.67
CA LEU A 261 -13.46 1.77 -0.62
C LEU A 261 -14.37 0.98 0.32
N PRO A 262 -14.50 1.41 1.58
CA PRO A 262 -15.31 0.70 2.56
C PRO A 262 -16.82 0.88 2.32
N PHE A 263 -17.59 -0.09 2.80
CA PHE A 263 -19.02 0.01 2.90
C PHE A 263 -19.54 -0.68 4.16
N SER A 264 -20.75 -0.31 4.56
CA SER A 264 -21.42 -0.89 5.73
C SER A 264 -22.75 -1.53 5.34
N ALA A 265 -23.09 -2.66 6.00
CA ALA A 265 -24.39 -3.30 5.92
C ALA A 265 -25.07 -3.25 7.28
N GLU A 266 -26.32 -2.81 7.33
CA GLU A 266 -27.11 -2.75 8.56
C GLU A 266 -27.89 -4.05 8.78
N LEU A 267 -27.56 -4.74 9.88
CA LEU A 267 -28.14 -6.01 10.29
C LEU A 267 -29.29 -5.85 11.30
N THR A 268 -29.61 -4.63 11.70
CA THR A 268 -30.62 -4.33 12.73
C THR A 268 -31.95 -4.97 12.42
N GLY A 269 -32.50 -5.73 13.38
CA GLY A 269 -33.77 -6.43 13.24
C GLY A 269 -33.72 -7.69 12.34
N LYS A 270 -32.52 -8.07 11.87
CA LYS A 270 -32.28 -9.31 11.09
C LYS A 270 -31.43 -10.31 11.86
N VAL A 271 -30.74 -9.87 12.92
CA VAL A 271 -29.97 -10.73 13.83
C VAL A 271 -30.89 -11.29 14.90
N THR A 272 -30.76 -12.57 15.18
CA THR A 272 -31.48 -13.27 16.27
C THR A 272 -30.57 -13.44 17.49
N GLY A 273 -31.12 -13.78 18.67
CA GLY A 273 -30.32 -14.10 19.87
C GLY A 273 -29.58 -15.44 19.80
N ALA A 274 -29.86 -16.25 18.79
CA ALA A 274 -29.23 -17.54 18.54
C ALA A 274 -28.14 -17.40 17.48
N ASP A 275 -27.81 -18.49 16.79
CA ASP A 275 -26.87 -18.49 15.68
C ASP A 275 -27.42 -17.71 14.48
N ASN A 276 -26.55 -16.98 13.86
CA ASN A 276 -26.82 -16.19 12.66
C ASN A 276 -25.80 -16.55 11.57
N VAL A 277 -26.23 -16.47 10.34
CA VAL A 277 -25.39 -16.70 9.17
C VAL A 277 -25.24 -15.40 8.39
N LEU A 278 -24.04 -14.87 8.35
CA LEU A 278 -23.64 -13.78 7.45
C LEU A 278 -23.06 -14.40 6.18
N SER A 279 -23.65 -14.13 5.03
CA SER A 279 -23.18 -14.61 3.72
C SER A 279 -22.74 -13.43 2.87
N VAL A 280 -21.63 -13.60 2.15
CA VAL A 280 -21.09 -12.59 1.23
C VAL A 280 -20.80 -13.25 -0.10
N VAL A 281 -21.61 -12.91 -1.10
CA VAL A 281 -21.36 -13.28 -2.50
C VAL A 281 -20.45 -12.25 -3.11
N VAL A 282 -19.28 -12.68 -3.57
CA VAL A 282 -18.24 -11.81 -4.13
C VAL A 282 -18.12 -12.08 -5.63
N ASP A 283 -18.47 -11.10 -6.44
CA ASP A 283 -18.25 -11.14 -7.89
C ASP A 283 -16.91 -10.51 -8.23
N SER A 284 -15.92 -11.36 -8.55
CA SER A 284 -14.55 -10.95 -8.89
C SER A 284 -14.30 -10.87 -10.39
N ARG A 285 -15.36 -10.98 -11.20
CA ARG A 285 -15.21 -10.85 -12.65
C ARG A 285 -14.81 -9.44 -13.04
N CYS A 286 -14.15 -9.32 -14.17
CA CYS A 286 -13.80 -8.03 -14.77
C CYS A 286 -15.09 -7.33 -15.24
N MET A 287 -15.64 -6.51 -14.38
CA MET A 287 -16.88 -5.76 -14.59
C MET A 287 -16.58 -4.31 -14.99
N PRO A 288 -17.50 -3.62 -15.69
CA PRO A 288 -17.37 -2.20 -16.00
C PRO A 288 -17.63 -1.34 -14.74
N VAL A 289 -16.77 -1.47 -13.76
CA VAL A 289 -16.74 -0.71 -12.50
C VAL A 289 -15.34 -0.10 -12.39
N PRO A 290 -15.16 1.16 -11.97
CA PRO A 290 -13.84 1.76 -11.85
C PRO A 290 -12.85 0.85 -11.08
N PRO A 291 -11.61 0.66 -11.57
CA PRO A 291 -10.93 1.33 -12.70
C PRO A 291 -11.23 0.75 -14.09
N VAL A 292 -11.99 -0.34 -14.22
CA VAL A 292 -12.25 -1.03 -15.48
C VAL A 292 -13.35 -0.32 -16.27
N GLY A 293 -13.07 0.01 -17.52
CA GLY A 293 -14.05 0.63 -18.44
C GLY A 293 -14.95 -0.40 -19.11
N VAL A 294 -16.06 0.07 -19.69
CA VAL A 294 -17.01 -0.77 -20.43
C VAL A 294 -16.35 -1.41 -21.65
N GLY A 295 -16.62 -2.70 -21.87
CA GLY A 295 -16.09 -3.47 -23.02
C GLY A 295 -14.59 -3.72 -22.96
N ARG A 296 -13.98 -3.58 -21.79
CA ARG A 296 -12.55 -3.80 -21.59
C ARG A 296 -12.31 -5.08 -20.80
N GLY A 297 -11.25 -5.79 -21.15
CA GLY A 297 -10.82 -6.98 -20.42
C GLY A 297 -9.90 -6.67 -19.23
N PRO A 298 -9.40 -7.68 -18.52
CA PRO A 298 -8.50 -7.51 -17.37
C PRO A 298 -7.21 -6.75 -17.70
N ALA A 299 -6.71 -6.83 -18.93
CA ALA A 299 -5.54 -6.08 -19.40
C ALA A 299 -5.81 -4.56 -19.63
N SER A 300 -7.02 -4.09 -19.30
CA SER A 300 -7.35 -2.65 -19.37
C SER A 300 -6.79 -1.84 -18.21
N VAL A 301 -6.19 -2.47 -17.22
CA VAL A 301 -5.50 -1.83 -16.08
C VAL A 301 -4.11 -2.45 -15.91
N ASP A 302 -3.14 -1.65 -15.50
CA ASP A 302 -1.75 -2.06 -15.36
C ASP A 302 -1.45 -2.66 -13.96
N PHE A 303 -2.39 -3.38 -13.39
CA PHE A 303 -2.22 -4.08 -12.12
C PHE A 303 -3.30 -5.13 -11.93
N PHE A 304 -2.95 -6.22 -11.25
CA PHE A 304 -3.93 -7.27 -10.94
C PHE A 304 -4.91 -6.87 -9.85
N GLN A 305 -6.13 -7.38 -9.99
CA GLN A 305 -7.23 -7.21 -9.04
C GLN A 305 -7.74 -8.58 -8.56
N PRO A 306 -6.94 -9.33 -7.77
CA PRO A 306 -7.40 -10.61 -7.24
C PRO A 306 -8.64 -10.43 -6.37
N GLY A 307 -9.64 -11.29 -6.58
CA GLY A 307 -10.89 -11.24 -5.86
C GLY A 307 -10.77 -11.63 -4.38
N GLY A 308 -11.78 -11.26 -3.59
CA GLY A 308 -11.92 -11.69 -2.22
C GLY A 308 -12.31 -10.59 -1.23
N ILE A 309 -12.53 -10.98 0.02
CA ILE A 309 -12.62 -10.06 1.15
C ILE A 309 -11.17 -9.77 1.57
N TYR A 310 -10.57 -8.76 0.94
CA TYR A 310 -9.12 -8.54 1.00
C TYR A 310 -8.68 -7.48 2.02
N ARG A 311 -9.63 -6.92 2.78
CA ARG A 311 -9.40 -6.03 3.92
C ARG A 311 -10.22 -6.46 5.11
N ASP A 312 -10.08 -5.77 6.23
CA ASP A 312 -10.70 -6.09 7.51
C ASP A 312 -12.23 -6.02 7.46
N VAL A 313 -12.87 -6.85 8.27
CA VAL A 313 -14.31 -6.84 8.54
C VAL A 313 -14.55 -6.61 10.02
N ARG A 314 -15.48 -5.71 10.35
CA ARG A 314 -15.83 -5.37 11.73
C ARG A 314 -17.34 -5.35 11.92
N LEU A 315 -17.82 -5.84 13.06
CA LEU A 315 -19.19 -5.68 13.49
C LEU A 315 -19.25 -4.60 14.57
N ARG A 316 -20.18 -3.65 14.43
CA ARG A 316 -20.41 -2.60 15.41
C ARG A 316 -21.81 -2.69 16.00
N VAL A 317 -21.89 -2.54 17.33
CA VAL A 317 -23.16 -2.35 18.04
C VAL A 317 -23.23 -0.90 18.47
N LEU A 318 -24.20 -0.17 17.98
CA LEU A 318 -24.32 1.29 18.08
C LEU A 318 -25.66 1.67 18.71
N PRO A 319 -25.78 2.81 19.42
CA PRO A 319 -27.07 3.33 19.85
C PRO A 319 -27.91 3.76 18.63
N GLN A 320 -29.20 3.99 18.84
CA GLN A 320 -30.11 4.46 17.78
C GLN A 320 -29.65 5.77 17.13
N VAL A 321 -28.94 6.61 17.86
CA VAL A 321 -28.33 7.84 17.36
C VAL A 321 -26.83 7.75 17.61
N PHE A 322 -26.02 7.84 16.56
CA PHE A 322 -24.58 7.76 16.66
C PHE A 322 -23.87 8.73 15.72
N LEU A 323 -22.57 8.93 15.96
CA LEU A 323 -21.67 9.67 15.06
C LEU A 323 -21.30 8.79 13.87
N ALA A 324 -21.80 9.12 12.69
CA ALA A 324 -21.47 8.43 11.45
C ALA A 324 -20.10 8.85 10.92
N ASP A 325 -19.74 10.14 11.10
CA ASP A 325 -18.41 10.65 10.75
C ASP A 325 -17.99 11.79 11.69
N LEU A 326 -16.68 11.97 11.79
CA LEU A 326 -16.02 13.06 12.49
C LEU A 326 -14.91 13.62 11.58
N PHE A 327 -15.13 14.81 11.05
CA PHE A 327 -14.10 15.56 10.35
C PHE A 327 -13.53 16.64 11.26
N ALA A 328 -12.24 16.60 11.49
CA ALA A 328 -11.51 17.58 12.30
C ALA A 328 -10.44 18.25 11.43
N ARG A 329 -10.62 19.53 11.17
CA ARG A 329 -9.82 20.32 10.25
C ARG A 329 -9.02 21.38 11.00
N PRO A 330 -7.69 21.23 11.17
CA PRO A 330 -6.82 22.29 11.64
C PRO A 330 -6.88 23.51 10.73
N ALA A 331 -6.98 24.69 11.32
CA ALA A 331 -7.02 25.97 10.61
C ALA A 331 -6.17 27.01 11.35
N ASP A 332 -5.70 28.02 10.63
CA ASP A 332 -4.82 29.11 11.13
C ASP A 332 -3.59 28.61 11.90
N VAL A 333 -3.05 27.46 11.43
CA VAL A 333 -2.01 26.69 12.14
C VAL A 333 -0.68 27.44 12.28
N LEU A 334 -0.39 28.40 11.41
CA LEU A 334 0.79 29.28 11.46
C LEU A 334 0.51 30.60 12.18
N GLY A 335 -0.74 30.84 12.56
CA GLY A 335 -1.15 32.03 13.28
C GLY A 335 -0.89 31.91 14.79
N SER A 336 -1.13 33.00 15.50
CA SER A 336 -1.01 33.06 16.97
C SER A 336 -2.12 32.33 17.72
N GLN A 337 -3.25 32.03 17.05
CA GLN A 337 -4.41 31.37 17.63
C GLN A 337 -4.93 30.27 16.68
N PRO A 338 -4.23 29.13 16.63
CA PRO A 338 -4.69 27.99 15.85
C PRO A 338 -6.03 27.48 16.37
N ARG A 339 -6.86 26.93 15.48
CA ARG A 339 -8.14 26.32 15.81
C ARG A 339 -8.32 24.98 15.10
N VAL A 340 -9.29 24.20 15.55
CA VAL A 340 -9.75 23.00 14.87
C VAL A 340 -11.22 23.16 14.57
N ASP A 341 -11.58 23.25 13.28
CA ASP A 341 -12.96 23.24 12.84
C ASP A 341 -13.47 21.80 12.78
N ILE A 342 -14.60 21.54 13.42
CA ILE A 342 -15.17 20.22 13.61
C ILE A 342 -16.49 20.11 12.86
N GLU A 343 -16.65 19.02 12.13
CA GLU A 343 -17.91 18.59 11.54
C GLU A 343 -18.22 17.17 11.98
N CYS A 344 -19.34 16.97 12.67
CA CYS A 344 -19.84 15.67 13.10
C CYS A 344 -21.11 15.33 12.33
N ALA A 345 -21.08 14.24 11.57
CA ALA A 345 -22.29 13.68 10.96
C ALA A 345 -22.96 12.72 11.94
N LEU A 346 -24.25 12.94 12.18
CA LEU A 346 -25.09 12.09 13.02
C LEU A 346 -26.00 11.23 12.14
N ASP A 347 -26.14 9.95 12.48
CA ASP A 347 -27.16 9.05 11.91
C ASP A 347 -28.13 8.64 13.01
N SER A 348 -29.43 8.78 12.75
CA SER A 348 -30.52 8.59 13.72
C SER A 348 -31.55 7.60 13.21
N ALA A 349 -31.84 6.57 13.98
CA ALA A 349 -33.01 5.69 13.77
C ALA A 349 -34.26 6.14 14.53
N VAL A 350 -34.15 7.16 15.40
CA VAL A 350 -35.32 7.69 16.11
C VAL A 350 -36.12 8.61 15.17
N THR A 351 -37.42 8.50 15.24
CA THR A 351 -38.37 9.33 14.45
C THR A 351 -38.91 10.54 15.22
N LYS A 352 -38.93 10.46 16.55
CA LYS A 352 -39.34 11.54 17.41
C LYS A 352 -38.20 12.49 17.66
N HIS A 353 -38.52 13.80 17.74
CA HIS A 353 -37.54 14.81 18.14
C HIS A 353 -36.93 14.45 19.49
N SER A 354 -35.61 14.40 19.53
CA SER A 354 -34.85 14.09 20.74
C SER A 354 -33.71 15.08 20.88
N GLU A 355 -33.43 15.49 22.10
CA GLU A 355 -32.36 16.43 22.43
C GLU A 355 -31.18 15.66 23.03
N GLY A 356 -29.97 16.06 22.65
CA GLY A 356 -28.73 15.48 23.13
C GLY A 356 -27.61 16.50 23.23
N ILE A 357 -26.48 16.06 23.72
CA ILE A 357 -25.27 16.87 23.89
C ILE A 357 -24.14 16.22 23.13
N LEU A 358 -23.46 17.02 22.33
CA LEU A 358 -22.18 16.68 21.71
C LEU A 358 -21.03 17.34 22.49
N LEU A 359 -20.12 16.55 23.05
CA LEU A 359 -18.86 16.99 23.65
C LEU A 359 -17.73 16.68 22.68
N VAL A 360 -16.95 17.69 22.31
CA VAL A 360 -15.75 17.51 21.49
C VAL A 360 -14.52 17.95 22.26
N GLN A 361 -13.49 17.11 22.28
CA GLN A 361 -12.26 17.28 23.05
C GLN A 361 -11.05 17.15 22.13
N LEU A 362 -10.02 17.95 22.36
CA LEU A 362 -8.71 17.86 21.70
C LEU A 362 -7.65 17.41 22.71
N PHE A 363 -6.89 16.38 22.36
CA PHE A 363 -5.85 15.81 23.20
C PHE A 363 -4.46 15.92 22.55
N ASP A 364 -3.48 16.25 23.37
CA ASP A 364 -2.06 16.14 23.12
C ASP A 364 -1.53 14.92 23.92
N GLY A 365 -1.39 13.77 23.27
CA GLY A 365 -1.20 12.50 23.95
C GLY A 365 -2.40 12.19 24.85
N SER A 366 -2.19 12.09 26.16
CA SER A 366 -3.28 11.88 27.14
C SER A 366 -3.80 13.19 27.75
N ARG A 367 -3.18 14.34 27.43
CA ARG A 367 -3.54 15.64 28.00
C ARG A 367 -4.62 16.30 27.16
N GLN A 368 -5.78 16.56 27.76
CA GLN A 368 -6.80 17.39 27.13
C GLN A 368 -6.34 18.86 27.10
N ILE A 369 -6.35 19.46 25.91
CA ILE A 369 -5.93 20.86 25.70
C ILE A 369 -7.06 21.78 25.32
N ALA A 370 -8.18 21.24 24.78
CA ALA A 370 -9.42 21.99 24.54
C ALA A 370 -10.63 21.08 24.68
N ALA A 371 -11.79 21.68 25.00
CA ALA A 371 -13.07 21.00 24.93
C ALA A 371 -14.18 22.01 24.68
N GLN A 372 -15.21 21.56 23.94
CA GLN A 372 -16.45 22.34 23.74
C GLN A 372 -17.64 21.42 23.70
N THR A 373 -18.76 21.89 24.23
CA THR A 373 -20.07 21.22 24.17
C THR A 373 -21.04 22.02 23.31
N MET A 374 -21.96 21.30 22.65
CA MET A 374 -23.10 21.91 22.00
C MET A 374 -24.34 21.03 22.12
N ALA A 375 -25.51 21.65 22.18
CA ALA A 375 -26.77 20.94 22.08
C ALA A 375 -26.94 20.47 20.61
N VAL A 376 -27.47 19.27 20.47
CA VAL A 376 -27.75 18.64 19.18
C VAL A 376 -29.14 17.99 19.22
N THR A 377 -29.75 17.86 18.07
CA THR A 377 -31.07 17.22 17.95
C THR A 377 -31.00 16.02 17.01
N ALA A 378 -31.81 15.02 17.27
CA ALA A 378 -32.01 13.86 16.40
C ALA A 378 -33.50 13.65 16.15
N GLY A 379 -33.85 12.97 15.07
CA GLY A 379 -35.20 12.71 14.62
C GLY A 379 -35.25 12.63 13.11
N SER A 380 -36.23 13.28 12.50
CA SER A 380 -36.34 13.45 11.06
C SER A 380 -35.75 14.81 10.64
N PRO A 381 -34.83 14.88 9.64
CA PRO A 381 -34.31 13.76 8.82
C PRO A 381 -33.35 12.83 9.58
N ARG A 382 -33.16 11.60 9.03
CA ARG A 382 -32.29 10.57 9.62
C ARG A 382 -30.86 11.04 9.85
N THR A 383 -30.31 11.85 8.96
CA THR A 383 -28.94 12.38 9.05
C THR A 383 -28.96 13.88 9.34
N SER A 384 -28.06 14.30 10.21
CA SER A 384 -27.85 15.72 10.52
C SER A 384 -26.34 15.97 10.73
N THR A 385 -25.95 17.26 10.67
CA THR A 385 -24.55 17.66 10.82
C THR A 385 -24.44 18.74 11.89
N ALA A 386 -23.58 18.48 12.87
CA ALA A 386 -23.20 19.44 13.91
C ALA A 386 -21.84 20.06 13.57
N ARG A 387 -21.71 21.39 13.72
CA ARG A 387 -20.48 22.13 13.45
C ARG A 387 -20.11 23.00 14.64
N LEU A 388 -18.81 22.93 15.02
CA LEU A 388 -18.23 23.77 16.05
C LEU A 388 -16.73 23.97 15.79
N SER A 389 -16.09 24.86 16.55
CA SER A 389 -14.64 25.06 16.47
C SER A 389 -14.02 25.01 17.84
N LEU A 390 -12.93 24.23 17.99
CA LEU A 390 -12.08 24.24 19.18
C LEU A 390 -11.06 25.35 19.05
N THR A 391 -10.96 26.21 20.05
CA THR A 391 -10.07 27.38 20.10
C THR A 391 -9.45 27.54 21.49
N GLY A 392 -8.49 28.46 21.66
CA GLY A 392 -7.95 28.84 22.95
C GLY A 392 -6.99 27.82 23.59
N PHE A 393 -6.45 26.87 22.82
CA PHE A 393 -5.51 25.87 23.35
C PHE A 393 -4.02 26.26 23.22
N GLY A 394 -3.74 27.49 22.74
CA GLY A 394 -2.38 28.01 22.61
C GLY A 394 -1.61 27.43 21.42
N PRO A 395 -0.28 27.57 21.42
CA PRO A 395 0.58 27.07 20.34
C PRO A 395 0.58 25.55 20.28
N VAL A 396 0.79 25.01 19.06
CA VAL A 396 0.82 23.59 18.76
C VAL A 396 2.11 23.22 18.04
N ASP A 397 2.54 21.99 18.21
CA ASP A 397 3.63 21.42 17.41
C ASP A 397 3.12 21.05 16.03
N LEU A 398 3.79 21.53 15.00
CA LEU A 398 3.40 21.29 13.62
C LEU A 398 3.83 19.90 13.15
N TRP A 399 2.95 19.24 12.41
CA TRP A 399 3.26 18.00 11.71
C TRP A 399 4.17 18.28 10.50
N SER A 400 5.23 17.49 10.36
CA SER A 400 6.14 17.52 9.21
C SER A 400 6.78 16.15 9.00
N PRO A 401 7.45 15.89 7.85
CA PRO A 401 8.20 14.65 7.63
C PRO A 401 9.24 14.33 8.71
N ASP A 402 9.88 15.34 9.29
CA ASP A 402 10.91 15.16 10.30
C ASP A 402 10.37 15.22 11.73
N HIS A 403 9.15 15.71 11.89
CA HIS A 403 8.45 15.82 13.18
C HIS A 403 6.95 15.53 13.01
N PRO A 404 6.56 14.24 12.86
CA PRO A 404 5.17 13.86 12.57
C PRO A 404 4.29 13.89 13.82
N ARG A 405 4.09 15.07 14.40
CA ARG A 405 3.31 15.26 15.63
C ARG A 405 1.82 15.05 15.35
N LEU A 406 1.22 14.15 16.11
CA LEU A 406 -0.20 13.83 16.03
C LEU A 406 -0.93 14.21 17.31
N TYR A 407 -2.15 14.71 17.14
CA TYR A 407 -3.13 15.01 18.18
C TYR A 407 -4.37 14.15 17.97
N THR A 408 -5.21 14.00 18.99
CA THR A 408 -6.47 13.25 18.91
C THR A 408 -7.65 14.16 19.18
N VAL A 409 -8.58 14.21 18.23
CA VAL A 409 -9.92 14.79 18.45
C VAL A 409 -10.86 13.66 18.82
N GLN A 410 -11.58 13.80 19.91
CA GLN A 410 -12.59 12.87 20.36
C GLN A 410 -13.94 13.60 20.45
N ALA A 411 -14.96 13.03 19.80
CA ALA A 411 -16.33 13.50 19.87
C ALA A 411 -17.18 12.46 20.63
N THR A 412 -17.88 12.89 21.65
CA THR A 412 -18.79 12.05 22.43
C THR A 412 -20.21 12.63 22.35
N LEU A 413 -21.10 11.84 21.80
CA LEU A 413 -22.50 12.12 21.63
C LEU A 413 -23.28 11.43 22.74
N ASN A 414 -24.18 12.17 23.41
CA ASN A 414 -25.04 11.63 24.47
C ASN A 414 -26.49 12.08 24.28
N PHE A 415 -27.39 11.12 24.11
CA PHE A 415 -28.84 11.33 24.07
C PHE A 415 -29.44 10.58 25.26
N PRO A 416 -30.01 11.32 26.25
CA PRO A 416 -30.64 10.73 27.43
C PRO A 416 -31.74 9.70 27.06
N GLY A 417 -31.66 8.51 27.65
CA GLY A 417 -32.60 7.41 27.36
C GLY A 417 -32.37 6.65 26.03
N ILE A 418 -31.48 7.15 25.17
CA ILE A 418 -31.13 6.50 23.88
C ILE A 418 -29.75 5.87 23.95
N GLY A 419 -28.75 6.58 24.48
CA GLY A 419 -27.39 6.07 24.62
C GLY A 419 -26.32 7.12 24.33
N HIS A 420 -25.06 6.66 24.35
CA HIS A 420 -23.91 7.49 24.01
C HIS A 420 -23.02 6.79 22.97
N HIS A 421 -22.33 7.58 22.16
CA HIS A 421 -21.36 7.10 21.18
C HIS A 421 -20.14 8.01 21.16
N THR A 422 -18.95 7.42 21.09
CA THR A 422 -17.68 8.15 20.99
C THR A 422 -16.96 7.77 19.73
N LEU A 423 -16.49 8.77 18.98
CA LEU A 423 -15.66 8.61 17.79
C LEU A 423 -14.40 9.46 17.94
N SER A 424 -13.25 8.91 17.56
CA SER A 424 -11.97 9.61 17.63
C SER A 424 -11.30 9.67 16.27
N ARG A 425 -10.58 10.77 16.00
CA ARG A 425 -9.75 10.96 14.82
C ARG A 425 -8.40 11.52 15.22
N ARG A 426 -7.33 10.99 14.64
CA ARG A 426 -5.99 11.60 14.73
C ARG A 426 -5.90 12.72 13.70
N ILE A 427 -5.26 13.81 14.07
CA ILE A 427 -4.96 14.96 13.21
C ILE A 427 -3.52 15.41 13.41
N GLY A 428 -2.99 16.17 12.46
CA GLY A 428 -1.73 16.89 12.60
C GLY A 428 -1.92 18.35 12.17
N PHE A 429 -1.39 19.26 12.93
CA PHE A 429 -1.42 20.68 12.56
C PHE A 429 -0.37 20.96 11.49
N ARG A 430 -0.81 21.30 10.29
CA ARG A 430 0.09 21.65 9.19
C ARG A 430 -0.60 22.54 8.15
N GLU A 431 0.19 23.31 7.43
CA GLU A 431 -0.22 24.01 6.21
C GLU A 431 0.60 23.47 5.03
N ALA A 432 -0.07 22.97 4.00
CA ALA A 432 0.55 22.47 2.78
C ALA A 432 0.04 23.27 1.58
N SER A 433 0.94 23.86 0.81
CA SER A 433 0.57 24.65 -0.37
C SER A 433 1.46 24.36 -1.57
N PHE A 434 0.83 24.19 -2.73
CA PHE A 434 1.50 24.09 -4.02
C PHE A 434 1.45 25.44 -4.72
N ARG A 435 2.62 25.91 -5.17
CA ARG A 435 2.80 27.18 -5.86
C ARG A 435 3.61 26.99 -7.13
N PRO A 436 3.62 27.97 -8.06
CA PRO A 436 4.44 27.86 -9.28
C PRO A 436 5.96 27.73 -9.02
N ASP A 437 6.41 28.14 -7.83
CA ASP A 437 7.80 28.06 -7.37
C ASP A 437 8.07 26.87 -6.44
N GLY A 438 7.15 25.89 -6.39
CA GLY A 438 7.35 24.62 -5.69
C GLY A 438 6.28 24.29 -4.67
N PHE A 439 6.60 23.33 -3.81
CA PHE A 439 5.76 22.91 -2.67
C PHE A 439 6.27 23.56 -1.36
N PHE A 440 5.33 23.97 -0.52
CA PHE A 440 5.60 24.59 0.77
C PHE A 440 4.85 23.87 1.88
N LEU A 441 5.58 23.49 2.92
CA LEU A 441 5.00 22.90 4.13
C LEU A 441 5.33 23.82 5.31
N ASN A 442 4.29 24.22 6.04
CA ASN A 442 4.44 25.11 7.20
C ASN A 442 5.20 26.41 6.87
N GLY A 443 4.91 26.99 5.70
CA GLY A 443 5.54 28.21 5.20
C GLY A 443 6.95 28.05 4.63
N LYS A 444 7.55 26.86 4.72
CA LYS A 444 8.89 26.57 4.21
C LYS A 444 8.84 25.73 2.93
N ARG A 445 9.67 26.12 1.94
CA ARG A 445 9.79 25.34 0.71
C ARG A 445 10.38 23.96 1.01
N LEU A 446 9.74 22.92 0.49
CA LEU A 446 10.18 21.55 0.62
C LEU A 446 10.12 20.86 -0.75
N GLN A 447 11.24 20.27 -1.18
CA GLN A 447 11.26 19.47 -2.40
C GLN A 447 10.64 18.10 -2.15
N LEU A 448 9.60 17.76 -2.88
CA LEU A 448 8.99 16.45 -2.81
C LEU A 448 9.91 15.42 -3.50
N PHE A 449 10.19 14.35 -2.79
CA PHE A 449 11.13 13.30 -3.19
C PHE A 449 10.52 11.94 -2.84
N GLY A 450 10.22 11.13 -3.86
CA GLY A 450 9.52 9.90 -3.55
C GLY A 450 9.33 8.94 -4.72
N LEU A 451 8.43 8.01 -4.48
CA LEU A 451 8.12 6.87 -5.33
C LEU A 451 6.61 6.63 -5.41
N ASN A 452 6.19 5.94 -6.47
CA ASN A 452 4.85 5.41 -6.62
C ASN A 452 4.73 4.04 -5.94
N ARG A 453 3.53 3.66 -5.47
CA ARG A 453 3.30 2.38 -4.81
C ARG A 453 2.02 1.71 -5.31
N HIS A 454 2.14 0.45 -5.80
CA HIS A 454 1.04 -0.49 -5.89
C HIS A 454 0.94 -1.35 -4.61
N GLN A 455 -0.29 -1.63 -4.14
CA GLN A 455 -0.56 -2.45 -2.97
C GLN A 455 -0.69 -3.93 -3.37
N LEU A 456 0.33 -4.49 -3.99
CA LEU A 456 0.37 -5.89 -4.41
C LEU A 456 1.56 -6.62 -3.77
N TYR A 457 1.31 -7.84 -3.30
CA TYR A 457 2.29 -8.69 -2.64
C TYR A 457 2.32 -10.07 -3.28
N PRO A 458 3.49 -10.68 -3.46
CA PRO A 458 3.59 -12.09 -3.80
C PRO A 458 2.72 -12.95 -2.87
N TYR A 459 2.08 -13.97 -3.41
CA TYR A 459 1.24 -14.96 -2.71
C TYR A 459 -0.07 -14.45 -2.12
N ALA A 460 -0.20 -13.15 -1.88
CA ALA A 460 -1.36 -12.58 -1.21
C ALA A 460 -2.11 -11.52 -2.04
N GLY A 461 -1.55 -11.07 -3.16
CA GLY A 461 -2.16 -9.97 -3.92
C GLY A 461 -2.35 -8.73 -3.05
N MET A 462 -3.57 -8.24 -2.93
CA MET A 462 -3.90 -7.11 -2.06
C MET A 462 -4.25 -7.54 -0.62
N ALA A 463 -4.46 -8.86 -0.37
CA ALA A 463 -4.95 -9.39 0.89
C ALA A 463 -3.84 -9.58 1.93
N MET A 464 -3.13 -8.51 2.25
CA MET A 464 -2.06 -8.51 3.23
C MET A 464 -2.42 -7.67 4.46
N GLY A 465 -2.14 -8.20 5.65
CA GLY A 465 -2.48 -7.58 6.93
C GLY A 465 -1.76 -6.25 7.22
N ALA A 466 -2.21 -5.58 8.27
CA ALA A 466 -1.79 -4.22 8.62
C ALA A 466 -0.27 -4.05 8.80
N ARG A 467 0.42 -5.05 9.37
CA ARG A 467 1.88 -5.01 9.58
C ARG A 467 2.66 -4.87 8.26
N ALA A 468 2.33 -5.68 7.25
CA ALA A 468 3.01 -5.59 5.95
C ALA A 468 2.71 -4.26 5.24
N GLN A 469 1.50 -3.73 5.39
CA GLN A 469 1.14 -2.41 4.88
C GLN A 469 1.99 -1.31 5.52
N ARG A 470 2.14 -1.37 6.85
CA ARG A 470 3.01 -0.47 7.62
C ARG A 470 4.48 -0.59 7.19
N LYS A 471 4.95 -1.83 6.96
CA LYS A 471 6.32 -2.10 6.54
C LYS A 471 6.68 -1.41 5.21
N ASP A 472 5.76 -1.34 4.25
CA ASP A 472 5.98 -0.60 3.01
C ASP A 472 6.20 0.91 3.27
N ALA A 473 5.45 1.52 4.20
CA ALA A 473 5.66 2.92 4.58
C ALA A 473 7.02 3.12 5.30
N GLU A 474 7.41 2.17 6.16
CA GLU A 474 8.72 2.18 6.84
C GLU A 474 9.88 2.08 5.85
N ILE A 475 9.78 1.19 4.84
CA ILE A 475 10.80 1.07 3.79
C ILE A 475 10.90 2.37 3.00
N LEU A 476 9.78 2.91 2.53
CA LEU A 476 9.78 4.16 1.76
C LEU A 476 10.35 5.33 2.56
N LYS A 477 9.95 5.46 3.82
CA LYS A 477 10.40 6.57 4.69
C LYS A 477 11.81 6.37 5.23
N ASN A 478 12.08 5.24 5.89
CA ASN A 478 13.27 5.07 6.71
C ASN A 478 14.44 4.45 5.93
N GLU A 479 14.15 3.61 4.91
CA GLU A 479 15.19 2.99 4.11
C GLU A 479 15.48 3.80 2.85
N PHE A 480 14.43 4.32 2.17
CA PHE A 480 14.56 5.07 0.92
C PHE A 480 14.52 6.59 1.10
N ASN A 481 14.43 7.10 2.33
CA ASN A 481 14.41 8.53 2.64
C ASN A 481 13.38 9.33 1.84
N CYS A 482 12.28 8.68 1.42
CA CYS A 482 11.18 9.37 0.75
C CYS A 482 10.46 10.28 1.74
N ASN A 483 10.08 11.48 1.30
CA ASN A 483 9.18 12.34 2.05
C ASN A 483 7.75 12.34 1.50
N MET A 484 7.53 11.68 0.34
CA MET A 484 6.22 11.55 -0.29
C MET A 484 6.09 10.21 -1.02
N VAL A 485 4.86 9.68 -1.05
CA VAL A 485 4.45 8.53 -1.85
C VAL A 485 3.18 8.85 -2.64
N ARG A 486 3.07 8.37 -3.87
CA ARG A 486 1.83 8.38 -4.63
C ARG A 486 1.18 6.99 -4.56
N CYS A 487 -0.07 6.95 -4.12
CA CYS A 487 -0.90 5.76 -4.04
C CYS A 487 -1.50 5.46 -5.43
N SER A 488 -0.69 4.88 -6.30
CA SER A 488 -1.11 4.56 -7.68
C SER A 488 -1.89 3.23 -7.72
N HIS A 489 -3.02 3.10 -8.39
CA HIS A 489 -3.90 4.16 -8.89
C HIS A 489 -5.26 3.91 -8.26
N TYR A 490 -5.33 3.84 -6.94
CA TYR A 490 -6.50 3.54 -6.12
C TYR A 490 -6.25 3.84 -4.63
N PRO A 491 -7.31 4.06 -3.83
CA PRO A 491 -7.18 4.28 -2.39
C PRO A 491 -6.53 3.09 -1.68
N GLN A 492 -5.45 3.36 -0.96
CA GLN A 492 -4.64 2.34 -0.30
C GLN A 492 -5.25 1.89 1.04
N SER A 493 -4.66 0.86 1.65
CA SER A 493 -5.04 0.36 2.97
C SER A 493 -5.01 1.46 4.02
N PRO A 494 -6.03 1.58 4.90
CA PRO A 494 -5.98 2.51 6.03
C PRO A 494 -4.75 2.32 6.92
N ALA A 495 -4.28 1.08 7.11
CA ALA A 495 -3.08 0.79 7.90
C ALA A 495 -1.79 1.36 7.29
N PHE A 496 -1.69 1.42 5.95
CA PHE A 496 -0.61 2.11 5.27
C PHE A 496 -0.65 3.62 5.52
N LEU A 497 -1.82 4.22 5.41
CA LEU A 497 -2.01 5.66 5.63
C LEU A 497 -1.80 6.04 7.10
N ASP A 498 -2.21 5.18 8.05
CA ASP A 498 -1.91 5.35 9.48
C ASP A 498 -0.39 5.40 9.72
N ALA A 499 0.35 4.52 9.07
CA ALA A 499 1.81 4.53 9.13
C ALA A 499 2.41 5.80 8.49
N CYS A 500 1.84 6.28 7.38
CA CYS A 500 2.26 7.53 6.74
C CYS A 500 2.06 8.74 7.67
N ASP A 501 0.93 8.81 8.37
CA ASP A 501 0.65 9.86 9.38
C ASP A 501 1.69 9.84 10.51
N GLU A 502 2.05 8.66 11.02
CA GLU A 502 2.96 8.44 12.14
C GLU A 502 4.44 8.63 11.79
N LEU A 503 4.83 8.28 10.56
CA LEU A 503 6.21 8.34 10.09
C LEU A 503 6.57 9.66 9.39
N GLY A 504 5.58 10.49 9.09
CA GLY A 504 5.81 11.73 8.34
C GLY A 504 6.05 11.48 6.84
N LEU A 505 5.37 10.52 6.25
CA LEU A 505 5.40 10.27 4.81
C LEU A 505 4.18 10.93 4.17
N MET A 506 4.39 11.99 3.39
CA MET A 506 3.30 12.67 2.68
C MET A 506 2.71 11.78 1.60
N VAL A 507 1.42 11.95 1.33
CA VAL A 507 0.64 11.06 0.45
C VAL A 507 -0.09 11.87 -0.62
N TRP A 508 -0.01 11.39 -1.84
CA TRP A 508 -0.98 11.67 -2.89
C TRP A 508 -1.90 10.45 -3.02
N GLU A 509 -3.16 10.60 -2.66
CA GLU A 509 -4.15 9.54 -2.76
C GLU A 509 -5.03 9.72 -3.99
N GLU A 510 -5.29 8.64 -4.73
CA GLU A 510 -5.99 8.66 -6.01
C GLU A 510 -7.29 7.84 -5.99
N ALA A 511 -8.32 8.35 -6.67
CA ALA A 511 -9.51 7.58 -7.00
C ALA A 511 -9.14 6.41 -7.95
N PRO A 512 -9.88 5.28 -7.90
CA PRO A 512 -9.56 4.11 -8.74
C PRO A 512 -9.68 4.44 -10.23
N GLY A 513 -8.56 4.38 -10.97
CA GLY A 513 -8.58 4.67 -12.41
C GLY A 513 -7.23 4.67 -13.10
N TRP A 514 -7.21 4.09 -14.32
CA TRP A 514 -6.05 4.06 -15.19
C TRP A 514 -6.49 3.99 -16.66
N HIS A 515 -6.04 4.93 -17.50
CA HIS A 515 -6.28 5.06 -18.95
C HIS A 515 -7.74 5.07 -19.40
N ASN A 516 -8.62 4.29 -18.81
CA ASN A 516 -9.96 4.05 -19.30
C ASN A 516 -10.98 4.94 -18.59
N VAL A 517 -11.84 5.57 -19.39
CA VAL A 517 -13.03 6.29 -18.92
C VAL A 517 -14.21 5.82 -19.76
N SER A 518 -15.27 5.39 -19.09
CA SER A 518 -16.53 5.03 -19.73
C SER A 518 -17.42 6.26 -19.92
N SER A 519 -18.13 6.31 -21.06
CA SER A 519 -19.18 7.32 -21.30
C SER A 519 -20.52 6.98 -20.62
N MET A 520 -20.65 5.80 -19.99
CA MET A 520 -21.85 5.42 -19.25
C MET A 520 -22.02 6.29 -18.00
N ALA A 521 -23.20 6.90 -17.84
CA ALA A 521 -23.49 7.76 -16.68
C ALA A 521 -23.25 7.03 -15.35
N ALA A 522 -23.77 5.81 -15.19
CA ALA A 522 -23.59 5.02 -13.96
C ALA A 522 -22.11 4.75 -13.62
N TRP A 523 -21.23 4.59 -14.62
CA TRP A 523 -19.80 4.45 -14.41
C TRP A 523 -19.17 5.77 -13.94
N GLN A 524 -19.56 6.89 -14.55
CA GLN A 524 -19.09 8.23 -14.15
C GLN A 524 -19.58 8.60 -12.76
N ASP A 525 -20.85 8.27 -12.44
CA ASP A 525 -21.41 8.44 -11.09
C ASP A 525 -20.63 7.62 -10.05
N ALA A 526 -20.20 6.40 -10.42
CA ALA A 526 -19.36 5.58 -9.54
C ALA A 526 -18.00 6.25 -9.29
N VAL A 527 -17.35 6.85 -10.30
CA VAL A 527 -16.09 7.61 -10.08
C VAL A 527 -16.30 8.79 -9.14
N VAL A 528 -17.39 9.54 -9.31
CA VAL A 528 -17.70 10.67 -8.41
C VAL A 528 -17.96 10.19 -6.99
N ARG A 529 -18.69 9.07 -6.82
CA ARG A 529 -18.89 8.43 -5.53
C ARG A 529 -17.56 7.99 -4.92
N ASP A 530 -16.71 7.35 -5.68
CA ASP A 530 -15.40 6.84 -5.20
C ASP A 530 -14.51 8.00 -4.74
N VAL A 531 -14.52 9.15 -5.43
CA VAL A 531 -13.83 10.37 -4.96
C VAL A 531 -14.42 10.86 -3.64
N ARG A 532 -15.76 10.90 -3.50
CA ARG A 532 -16.40 11.33 -2.24
C ARG A 532 -16.03 10.41 -1.08
N ASP A 533 -16.12 9.11 -1.28
CA ASP A 533 -15.87 8.11 -0.24
C ASP A 533 -14.40 8.09 0.18
N MET A 534 -13.46 8.25 -0.78
CA MET A 534 -12.03 8.42 -0.52
C MET A 534 -11.76 9.66 0.36
N VAL A 535 -12.33 10.80 -0.01
CA VAL A 535 -12.12 12.04 0.73
C VAL A 535 -12.74 11.95 2.13
N ILE A 536 -13.97 11.44 2.27
CA ILE A 536 -14.62 11.25 3.57
C ILE A 536 -13.77 10.35 4.47
N ARG A 537 -13.26 9.23 3.94
CA ARG A 537 -12.43 8.28 4.69
C ARG A 537 -11.16 8.93 5.24
N ASP A 538 -10.46 9.76 4.42
CA ASP A 538 -9.07 10.14 4.69
C ASP A 538 -8.82 11.65 4.90
N ARG A 539 -9.86 12.52 4.85
CA ARG A 539 -9.71 13.98 4.98
C ARG A 539 -9.16 14.49 6.32
N SER A 540 -9.18 13.68 7.38
CA SER A 540 -8.56 14.03 8.67
C SER A 540 -7.06 13.68 8.74
N ARG A 541 -6.49 12.99 7.75
CA ARG A 541 -5.10 12.53 7.74
C ARG A 541 -4.13 13.65 7.40
N PRO A 542 -3.15 13.97 8.26
CA PRO A 542 -2.17 15.02 7.95
C PRO A 542 -1.22 14.63 6.83
N SER A 543 -0.94 13.34 6.62
CA SER A 543 -0.07 12.86 5.55
C SER A 543 -0.63 13.12 4.15
N VAL A 544 -1.95 13.05 3.95
CA VAL A 544 -2.56 13.31 2.65
C VAL A 544 -2.50 14.81 2.35
N ILE A 545 -1.78 15.18 1.26
CA ILE A 545 -1.55 16.59 0.89
C ILE A 545 -2.17 16.97 -0.47
N ILE A 546 -2.65 15.99 -1.24
CA ILE A 546 -3.22 16.18 -2.58
C ILE A 546 -4.21 15.06 -2.88
N TRP A 547 -5.34 15.39 -3.51
CA TRP A 547 -6.35 14.45 -3.95
C TRP A 547 -6.22 14.17 -5.44
N GLY A 548 -6.11 12.91 -5.82
CA GLY A 548 -6.17 12.44 -7.21
C GLY A 548 -7.63 12.29 -7.65
N THR A 549 -8.22 13.38 -8.14
CA THR A 549 -9.61 13.46 -8.58
C THR A 549 -9.80 13.19 -10.06
N ARG A 550 -8.75 13.42 -10.86
CA ARG A 550 -8.67 13.01 -12.24
C ARG A 550 -7.85 11.73 -12.33
N LEU A 551 -8.40 10.72 -13.02
CA LEU A 551 -7.80 9.40 -13.14
C LEU A 551 -6.50 9.43 -13.96
N ASN A 552 -5.60 8.49 -13.66
CA ASN A 552 -4.27 8.41 -14.29
C ASN A 552 -4.35 8.27 -15.81
N GLU A 553 -3.61 9.12 -16.53
CA GLU A 553 -3.39 9.08 -17.99
C GLU A 553 -4.68 8.98 -18.85
N CYS A 554 -5.79 9.42 -18.31
CA CYS A 554 -7.07 9.33 -18.97
C CYS A 554 -7.29 10.43 -20.00
N LYS A 555 -8.06 10.11 -21.06
CA LYS A 555 -8.59 11.08 -22.00
C LYS A 555 -9.38 12.18 -21.27
N ASN A 556 -9.52 13.32 -21.93
CA ASN A 556 -10.22 14.45 -21.33
C ASN A 556 -11.75 14.24 -21.35
N PHE A 557 -12.35 14.24 -20.16
CA PHE A 557 -13.81 14.23 -19.93
C PHE A 557 -14.16 15.43 -19.03
N PRO A 558 -14.28 16.65 -19.58
CA PRO A 558 -14.34 17.88 -18.79
C PRO A 558 -15.49 17.90 -17.78
N GLY A 559 -16.66 17.35 -18.12
CA GLY A 559 -17.80 17.23 -17.21
C GLY A 559 -17.50 16.35 -16.01
N LEU A 560 -16.90 15.17 -16.25
CA LEU A 560 -16.53 14.25 -15.17
C LEU A 560 -15.44 14.86 -14.26
N TRP A 561 -14.37 15.46 -14.84
CA TRP A 561 -13.31 16.05 -14.03
C TRP A 561 -13.79 17.29 -13.24
N ALA A 562 -14.77 18.03 -13.76
CA ALA A 562 -15.42 19.11 -12.99
C ALA A 562 -16.21 18.55 -11.80
N ALA A 563 -16.97 17.46 -12.02
CA ALA A 563 -17.79 16.83 -10.97
C ALA A 563 -16.93 16.20 -9.87
N THR A 564 -15.87 15.45 -10.21
CA THR A 564 -14.97 14.82 -9.22
C THR A 564 -14.20 15.85 -8.41
N ARG A 565 -13.68 16.91 -9.05
CA ARG A 565 -13.02 18.01 -8.36
C ARG A 565 -13.97 18.76 -7.43
N GLN A 566 -15.21 19.02 -7.88
CA GLN A 566 -16.23 19.65 -7.04
C GLN A 566 -16.56 18.78 -5.84
N ALA A 567 -16.78 17.48 -6.04
CA ALA A 567 -17.08 16.52 -4.97
C ALA A 567 -15.98 16.50 -3.89
N ALA A 568 -14.71 16.51 -4.29
CA ALA A 568 -13.59 16.58 -3.35
C ALA A 568 -13.58 17.93 -2.60
N ARG A 569 -13.74 19.05 -3.31
CA ARG A 569 -13.69 20.39 -2.72
C ARG A 569 -14.83 20.68 -1.74
N GLU A 570 -16.01 20.14 -1.98
CA GLU A 570 -17.17 20.25 -1.07
C GLU A 570 -16.89 19.57 0.27
N LEU A 571 -16.15 18.47 0.25
CA LEU A 571 -15.84 17.66 1.43
C LEU A 571 -14.54 18.08 2.13
N ASP A 572 -13.58 18.60 1.36
CA ASP A 572 -12.31 19.09 1.85
C ASP A 572 -11.72 20.17 0.92
N SER A 573 -11.84 21.42 1.34
CA SER A 573 -11.27 22.57 0.62
C SER A 573 -9.83 22.88 0.97
N THR A 574 -9.18 22.10 1.84
CA THR A 574 -7.82 22.38 2.34
C THR A 574 -6.72 21.79 1.46
N ARG A 575 -7.06 20.84 0.60
CA ARG A 575 -6.11 20.16 -0.29
C ARG A 575 -6.45 20.45 -1.75
N PRO A 576 -5.42 20.63 -2.59
CA PRO A 576 -5.64 20.75 -4.03
C PRO A 576 -6.01 19.40 -4.65
N SER A 577 -6.70 19.45 -5.78
CA SER A 577 -6.93 18.32 -6.65
C SER A 577 -5.81 18.17 -7.70
N SER A 578 -5.61 16.96 -8.20
CA SER A 578 -4.70 16.64 -9.29
C SER A 578 -5.16 15.38 -10.05
N GLY A 579 -4.33 14.96 -10.98
CA GLY A 579 -4.35 13.70 -11.72
C GLY A 579 -3.14 13.66 -12.65
N ALA A 580 -2.65 12.49 -13.01
CA ALA A 580 -1.47 12.39 -13.86
C ALA A 580 -1.82 12.47 -15.34
N MET A 581 -1.08 13.28 -16.08
CA MET A 581 -1.21 13.43 -17.54
C MET A 581 -0.21 12.56 -18.28
N ALA A 582 -0.65 11.87 -19.32
CA ALA A 582 0.23 11.18 -20.28
C ALA A 582 0.93 12.14 -21.26
N PHE A 583 0.36 13.33 -21.44
CA PHE A 583 0.89 14.32 -22.40
C PHE A 583 1.22 15.64 -21.73
N HIS A 584 2.38 16.21 -22.07
CA HIS A 584 2.84 17.50 -21.54
C HIS A 584 2.07 18.65 -22.20
N GLN A 585 0.81 18.87 -21.76
CA GLN A 585 -0.06 19.92 -22.29
C GLN A 585 -1.05 20.43 -21.21
N VAL A 586 -1.32 21.73 -21.23
CA VAL A 586 -2.22 22.38 -20.26
C VAL A 586 -3.61 22.70 -20.79
N ARG A 587 -3.84 22.55 -22.11
CA ARG A 587 -5.08 22.99 -22.75
C ARG A 587 -6.35 22.38 -22.13
N THR A 588 -6.25 21.17 -21.62
CA THR A 588 -7.36 20.43 -20.99
C THR A 588 -7.20 20.29 -19.49
N TRP A 589 -6.24 21.02 -18.91
CA TRP A 589 -5.98 20.97 -17.48
C TRP A 589 -6.86 21.95 -16.72
N ASN A 590 -7.49 21.49 -15.66
CA ASN A 590 -8.38 22.27 -14.80
C ASN A 590 -8.26 21.91 -13.30
N GLU A 591 -7.24 21.13 -12.92
CA GLU A 591 -6.95 20.79 -11.54
C GLU A 591 -6.01 21.79 -10.85
N GLY A 592 -5.86 21.70 -9.54
CA GLY A 592 -5.04 22.63 -8.75
C GLY A 592 -3.54 22.47 -8.95
N VAL A 593 -3.04 21.24 -9.11
CA VAL A 593 -1.61 20.94 -9.33
C VAL A 593 -1.48 20.18 -10.65
N PHE A 594 -0.70 20.72 -11.58
CA PHE A 594 -0.38 19.99 -12.81
C PHE A 594 0.59 18.86 -12.50
N ALA A 595 0.24 17.65 -12.90
CA ALA A 595 1.10 16.49 -12.74
C ALA A 595 1.25 15.74 -14.07
N TYR A 596 2.48 15.27 -14.33
CA TYR A 596 2.86 14.68 -15.61
C TYR A 596 3.72 13.45 -15.44
N ASN A 597 3.40 12.38 -16.18
CA ASN A 597 4.20 11.18 -16.29
C ASN A 597 5.30 11.41 -17.34
N ASP A 598 6.52 11.71 -16.86
CA ASP A 598 7.64 12.15 -17.71
C ASP A 598 8.69 11.04 -17.87
N TYR A 599 8.55 10.23 -18.88
CA TYR A 599 9.48 9.16 -19.23
C TYR A 599 10.51 9.59 -20.30
N GLY A 600 10.73 10.90 -20.46
CA GLY A 600 11.62 11.45 -21.47
C GLY A 600 13.08 11.06 -21.30
N THR A 601 13.72 10.62 -22.39
CA THR A 601 15.15 10.34 -22.47
C THR A 601 15.76 10.97 -23.71
N ASN A 602 17.06 11.21 -23.67
CA ASN A 602 17.83 11.65 -24.81
C ASN A 602 18.20 10.43 -25.69
N ASP A 603 17.77 10.38 -26.93
CA ASP A 603 17.96 9.25 -27.84
C ASP A 603 19.42 8.86 -28.08
N LYS A 604 20.35 9.83 -28.01
CA LYS A 604 21.78 9.59 -28.27
C LYS A 604 22.52 9.06 -27.04
N THR A 605 22.14 9.49 -25.83
CA THR A 605 22.87 9.21 -24.58
C THR A 605 22.12 8.27 -23.64
N GLY A 606 20.81 8.08 -23.84
CA GLY A 606 19.94 7.36 -22.89
C GLY A 606 19.73 8.06 -21.55
N ASN A 607 20.23 9.29 -21.38
CA ASN A 607 20.05 10.04 -20.17
C ASN A 607 18.63 10.56 -20.05
N VAL A 608 18.12 10.65 -18.82
CA VAL A 608 16.81 11.24 -18.53
C VAL A 608 16.78 12.72 -18.91
N VAL A 609 15.70 13.15 -19.55
CA VAL A 609 15.43 14.55 -19.89
C VAL A 609 14.01 14.91 -19.51
N LEU A 610 13.84 15.65 -18.43
CA LEU A 610 12.53 16.05 -17.95
C LEU A 610 12.00 17.25 -18.74
N LYS A 611 10.70 17.27 -19.03
CA LYS A 611 10.01 18.41 -19.64
C LYS A 611 9.97 19.59 -18.66
N PRO A 612 10.23 20.83 -19.12
CA PRO A 612 10.23 21.99 -18.25
C PRO A 612 8.85 22.25 -17.64
N PRO A 613 8.79 22.77 -16.40
CA PRO A 613 7.51 23.10 -15.78
C PRO A 613 6.82 24.25 -16.52
N PHE A 614 5.47 24.21 -16.54
CA PHE A 614 4.70 25.31 -17.11
C PHE A 614 4.76 26.55 -16.20
N PRO A 615 5.07 27.73 -16.75
CA PRO A 615 5.03 28.97 -15.97
C PRO A 615 3.65 29.19 -15.34
N ARG A 616 3.63 29.68 -14.10
CA ARG A 616 2.42 30.04 -13.33
C ARG A 616 1.52 28.88 -12.90
N LEU A 617 1.94 27.63 -13.08
CA LEU A 617 1.23 26.47 -12.55
C LEU A 617 2.10 25.74 -11.52
N PRO A 618 1.54 25.29 -10.38
CA PRO A 618 2.19 24.29 -9.55
C PRO A 618 2.43 23.01 -10.38
N TYR A 619 3.67 22.51 -10.39
CA TYR A 619 4.05 21.43 -11.29
C TYR A 619 4.75 20.30 -10.52
N LEU A 620 4.23 19.08 -10.66
CA LEU A 620 4.77 17.86 -10.05
C LEU A 620 5.03 16.81 -11.12
N ILE A 621 6.18 16.15 -11.09
CA ILE A 621 6.40 14.95 -11.91
C ILE A 621 5.83 13.76 -11.15
N SER A 622 4.75 13.19 -11.68
CA SER A 622 4.00 12.11 -11.05
C SER A 622 4.62 10.74 -11.27
N GLU A 623 5.33 10.56 -12.41
CA GLU A 623 6.08 9.35 -12.73
C GLU A 623 7.28 9.73 -13.59
N ALA A 624 8.38 8.99 -13.45
CA ALA A 624 9.56 9.08 -14.29
C ALA A 624 10.37 7.80 -14.17
N VAL A 625 11.26 7.54 -15.11
CA VAL A 625 12.09 6.35 -15.23
C VAL A 625 11.26 5.15 -15.71
N GLY A 626 10.73 4.34 -14.80
CA GLY A 626 9.90 3.17 -15.16
C GLY A 626 10.57 2.22 -16.16
N VAL A 627 9.76 1.35 -16.73
CA VAL A 627 10.17 0.45 -17.82
C VAL A 627 9.90 1.03 -19.19
N GLU A 628 9.11 2.09 -19.28
CA GLU A 628 8.73 2.78 -20.53
C GLU A 628 9.87 3.65 -21.09
N ALA A 629 10.73 4.15 -20.20
CA ALA A 629 11.80 5.08 -20.55
C ALA A 629 13.03 4.42 -21.19
N VAL A 630 13.14 3.09 -21.18
CA VAL A 630 14.39 2.40 -21.49
C VAL A 630 14.20 1.10 -22.26
N LYS A 631 15.27 0.70 -22.94
CA LYS A 631 15.47 -0.66 -23.40
C LYS A 631 16.74 -1.21 -22.73
N PRO A 632 16.66 -2.35 -22.03
CA PRO A 632 15.49 -3.24 -21.90
C PRO A 632 14.40 -2.65 -21.00
N GLN A 633 13.18 -3.12 -21.20
CA GLN A 633 11.99 -2.62 -20.50
C GLN A 633 11.69 -3.37 -19.20
N HIS A 634 12.71 -3.87 -18.50
CA HIS A 634 12.55 -4.55 -17.20
C HIS A 634 13.88 -4.56 -16.41
N PHE A 635 13.78 -4.70 -15.09
CA PHE A 635 14.91 -4.71 -14.15
C PHE A 635 14.74 -5.82 -13.12
N SER A 636 14.77 -7.09 -13.56
CA SER A 636 14.72 -8.25 -12.68
C SER A 636 16.11 -8.59 -12.10
N TRP A 637 16.16 -9.36 -11.02
CA TRP A 637 17.42 -9.81 -10.42
C TRP A 637 18.24 -10.71 -11.34
N THR A 638 17.59 -11.37 -12.30
CA THR A 638 18.24 -12.26 -13.27
C THR A 638 18.79 -11.51 -14.48
N ASP A 639 18.47 -10.23 -14.62
CA ASP A 639 18.97 -9.40 -15.72
C ASP A 639 20.47 -9.13 -15.63
N PRO A 640 21.10 -8.73 -16.73
CA PRO A 640 22.49 -8.29 -16.71
C PRO A 640 22.71 -7.18 -15.68
N PRO A 641 23.75 -7.25 -14.84
CA PRO A 641 24.03 -6.22 -13.82
C PRO A 641 24.09 -4.80 -14.35
N ALA A 642 24.50 -4.63 -15.61
CA ALA A 642 24.54 -3.32 -16.27
C ALA A 642 23.15 -2.68 -16.39
N TRP A 643 22.08 -3.48 -16.54
CA TRP A 643 20.71 -2.96 -16.60
C TRP A 643 20.25 -2.42 -15.25
N LEU A 644 20.52 -3.16 -14.18
CA LEU A 644 20.22 -2.72 -12.82
C LEU A 644 21.02 -1.46 -12.44
N ALA A 645 22.28 -1.37 -12.87
CA ALA A 645 23.08 -0.16 -12.72
C ALA A 645 22.53 1.02 -13.54
N HIS A 646 22.00 0.76 -14.74
CA HIS A 646 21.36 1.77 -15.57
C HIS A 646 20.08 2.31 -14.92
N GLN A 647 19.22 1.45 -14.32
CA GLN A 647 18.07 1.87 -13.54
C GLN A 647 18.48 2.87 -12.44
N ALA A 648 19.52 2.53 -11.67
CA ALA A 648 20.02 3.43 -10.63
C ALA A 648 20.51 4.79 -11.18
N ALA A 649 21.23 4.74 -12.31
CA ALA A 649 21.69 5.97 -12.97
C ALA A 649 20.52 6.87 -13.39
N MET A 650 19.46 6.31 -13.96
CA MET A 650 18.29 7.06 -14.39
C MET A 650 17.51 7.66 -13.22
N HIS A 651 17.29 6.89 -12.13
CA HIS A 651 16.68 7.44 -10.92
C HIS A 651 17.49 8.61 -10.35
N GLY A 652 18.82 8.49 -10.33
CA GLY A 652 19.71 9.57 -9.91
C GLY A 652 19.60 10.81 -10.79
N GLN A 653 19.56 10.64 -12.10
CA GLN A 653 19.42 11.74 -13.07
C GLN A 653 18.07 12.44 -12.96
N ALA A 654 16.97 11.69 -12.88
CA ALA A 654 15.62 12.24 -12.76
C ALA A 654 15.49 13.08 -11.48
N GLN A 655 15.86 12.52 -10.33
CA GLN A 655 15.79 13.20 -9.05
C GLN A 655 16.73 14.42 -8.99
N SER A 656 17.91 14.32 -9.58
CA SER A 656 18.87 15.45 -9.68
C SER A 656 18.29 16.61 -10.48
N GLN A 657 17.71 16.35 -11.66
CA GLN A 657 17.10 17.39 -12.49
C GLN A 657 15.91 18.06 -11.80
N ALA A 658 15.02 17.26 -11.18
CA ALA A 658 13.87 17.80 -10.47
C ALA A 658 14.29 18.70 -9.29
N ARG A 659 15.33 18.32 -8.55
CA ARG A 659 15.85 19.12 -7.43
C ARG A 659 16.58 20.40 -7.87
N SER A 660 17.19 20.39 -9.04
CA SER A 660 17.94 21.54 -9.58
C SER A 660 17.06 22.67 -10.11
N ASN A 661 15.76 22.43 -10.33
CA ASN A 661 14.84 23.42 -10.87
C ASN A 661 13.69 23.71 -9.87
N PRO A 662 13.62 24.93 -9.31
CA PRO A 662 12.62 25.28 -8.31
C PRO A 662 11.18 25.30 -8.84
N GLY A 663 10.96 25.32 -10.16
CA GLY A 663 9.63 25.23 -10.76
C GLY A 663 8.96 23.85 -10.60
N TYR A 664 9.72 22.80 -10.24
CA TYR A 664 9.15 21.54 -9.84
C TYR A 664 8.86 21.52 -8.33
N ALA A 665 7.63 21.18 -7.96
CA ALA A 665 7.30 20.83 -6.57
C ALA A 665 8.06 19.58 -6.12
N GLY A 666 8.35 18.67 -7.05
CA GLY A 666 9.11 17.45 -6.83
C GLY A 666 8.95 16.40 -7.92
N LEU A 667 9.42 15.19 -7.61
CA LEU A 667 9.34 14.03 -8.49
C LEU A 667 9.04 12.76 -7.69
N LEU A 668 8.06 11.98 -8.17
CA LEU A 668 7.69 10.65 -7.67
C LEU A 668 8.01 9.64 -8.76
N ALA A 669 9.11 8.89 -8.63
CA ALA A 669 9.54 7.99 -9.69
C ALA A 669 8.72 6.68 -9.72
N TRP A 670 8.67 6.02 -10.86
CA TRP A 670 8.04 4.73 -11.06
C TRP A 670 9.08 3.61 -10.95
N ALA A 671 9.05 2.72 -9.96
CA ALA A 671 8.15 2.69 -8.84
C ALA A 671 8.92 2.24 -7.58
N GLY A 672 8.27 2.21 -6.42
CA GLY A 672 8.90 1.72 -5.18
C GLY A 672 9.16 0.22 -5.21
N PHE A 673 8.17 -0.56 -5.65
CA PHE A 673 8.18 -2.02 -5.65
C PHE A 673 7.75 -2.59 -7.00
N ASP A 674 8.28 -3.74 -7.38
CA ASP A 674 7.74 -4.55 -8.48
C ASP A 674 6.34 -5.06 -8.11
N TYR A 675 5.48 -5.25 -9.11
CA TYR A 675 4.10 -5.65 -8.88
C TYR A 675 3.54 -6.50 -10.01
N GLY A 676 2.48 -7.28 -9.70
CA GLY A 676 1.80 -8.14 -10.66
C GLY A 676 1.01 -7.33 -11.71
N SER A 677 1.25 -7.59 -12.99
CA SER A 677 0.61 -6.94 -14.14
C SER A 677 0.68 -7.80 -15.38
N LEU A 678 -0.40 -7.80 -16.17
CA LEU A 678 -0.41 -8.39 -17.53
C LEU A 678 0.36 -7.54 -18.57
N LEU A 679 0.64 -6.28 -18.25
CA LEU A 679 1.30 -5.32 -19.13
C LEU A 679 2.78 -5.16 -18.81
N GLY A 680 3.34 -5.99 -17.95
CA GLY A 680 4.75 -5.97 -17.61
C GLY A 680 5.60 -6.58 -18.73
N PRO A 681 6.49 -5.83 -19.38
CA PRO A 681 7.51 -6.44 -20.23
C PRO A 681 8.51 -7.21 -19.34
N GLY A 682 8.99 -8.34 -19.83
CA GLY A 682 9.96 -9.16 -19.11
C GLY A 682 9.41 -10.51 -18.67
N PRO A 683 10.17 -11.26 -17.86
CA PRO A 683 9.74 -12.57 -17.42
C PRO A 683 8.58 -12.48 -16.44
N TYR A 684 7.64 -13.41 -16.56
CA TYR A 684 6.49 -13.56 -15.69
C TYR A 684 5.46 -12.41 -15.78
N ASP A 685 4.34 -12.57 -15.10
CA ASP A 685 3.28 -11.54 -15.03
C ASP A 685 3.63 -10.46 -13.99
N ILE A 686 4.82 -9.87 -14.14
CA ILE A 686 5.36 -8.86 -13.23
C ILE A 686 5.87 -7.65 -14.00
N LYS A 687 5.53 -6.46 -13.54
CA LYS A 687 6.17 -5.22 -13.96
C LYS A 687 7.38 -4.95 -13.09
N TRP A 688 8.56 -5.21 -13.63
CA TRP A 688 9.86 -5.09 -12.96
C TRP A 688 10.40 -3.66 -12.98
N ALA A 689 9.58 -2.70 -12.57
CA ALA A 689 9.90 -1.26 -12.56
C ALA A 689 10.40 -0.76 -11.20
N GLY A 690 10.18 -1.51 -10.13
CA GLY A 690 10.49 -1.11 -8.78
C GLY A 690 11.98 -0.88 -8.53
N VAL A 691 12.31 0.05 -7.65
CA VAL A 691 13.67 0.15 -7.07
C VAL A 691 13.94 -0.95 -6.03
N ALA A 692 12.88 -1.55 -5.50
CA ALA A 692 12.90 -2.82 -4.79
C ALA A 692 12.01 -3.83 -5.51
N ASP A 693 12.25 -5.11 -5.30
CA ASP A 693 11.49 -6.18 -5.92
C ASP A 693 10.09 -6.38 -5.28
N GLY A 694 9.34 -7.36 -5.79
CA GLY A 694 8.03 -7.71 -5.27
C GLY A 694 8.05 -8.19 -3.81
N PHE A 695 9.16 -8.73 -3.36
CA PHE A 695 9.41 -9.07 -1.96
C PHE A 695 9.93 -7.90 -1.12
N ARG A 696 10.02 -6.68 -1.68
CA ARG A 696 10.54 -5.47 -1.05
C ARG A 696 12.04 -5.53 -0.70
N VAL A 697 12.81 -6.36 -1.41
CA VAL A 697 14.26 -6.37 -1.28
C VAL A 697 14.85 -5.30 -2.20
N PRO A 698 15.69 -4.38 -1.68
CA PRO A 698 16.25 -3.29 -2.47
C PRO A 698 17.11 -3.79 -3.62
N LYS A 699 16.79 -3.38 -4.86
CA LYS A 699 17.62 -3.55 -6.06
C LYS A 699 18.67 -2.43 -6.15
N PRO A 700 19.66 -2.50 -7.03
CA PRO A 700 20.64 -1.42 -7.21
C PRO A 700 20.02 -0.03 -7.43
N GLY A 701 18.81 0.06 -8.03
CA GLY A 701 18.05 1.31 -8.16
C GLY A 701 17.74 2.02 -6.85
N ALA A 702 17.54 1.25 -5.76
CA ALA A 702 17.28 1.81 -4.43
C ALA A 702 18.46 2.57 -3.83
N ALA A 703 19.70 2.29 -4.29
CA ALA A 703 20.91 2.92 -3.76
C ALA A 703 20.84 4.45 -3.78
N ILE A 704 20.22 5.02 -4.82
CA ILE A 704 20.03 6.48 -4.96
C ILE A 704 19.16 7.03 -3.82
N TYR A 705 18.12 6.31 -3.43
CA TYR A 705 17.22 6.72 -2.35
C TYR A 705 17.83 6.46 -0.97
N GLN A 706 18.45 5.31 -0.77
CA GLN A 706 19.05 4.89 0.51
C GLN A 706 20.12 5.86 1.01
N THR A 707 20.75 6.58 0.10
CA THR A 707 21.90 7.46 0.40
C THR A 707 21.55 8.94 0.49
N GLN A 708 20.26 9.34 0.43
CA GLN A 708 19.89 10.76 0.50
C GLN A 708 19.64 11.26 1.93
N GLY A 709 19.80 10.40 2.94
CA GLY A 709 19.66 10.76 4.35
C GLY A 709 20.93 11.35 4.97
N ASP A 710 20.78 11.93 6.15
CA ASP A 710 21.88 12.53 6.93
C ASP A 710 22.92 11.45 7.32
N PRO A 711 24.21 11.61 6.93
CA PRO A 711 25.28 10.68 7.30
C PRO A 711 25.57 10.65 8.80
N ALA A 712 25.21 11.68 9.56
CA ALA A 712 25.35 11.69 11.02
C ALA A 712 24.35 10.73 11.70
N VAL A 713 23.18 10.51 11.08
CA VAL A 713 22.18 9.55 11.54
C VAL A 713 22.52 8.14 11.09
N ARG A 714 22.80 7.97 9.81
CA ARG A 714 23.13 6.67 9.21
C ARG A 714 24.09 6.84 8.03
N PRO A 715 25.39 6.60 8.21
CA PRO A 715 26.34 6.56 7.09
C PRO A 715 26.09 5.30 6.26
N VAL A 716 26.01 5.45 4.94
CA VAL A 716 25.64 4.36 4.00
C VAL A 716 26.61 4.31 2.84
N ILE A 717 26.99 3.09 2.45
CA ILE A 717 27.76 2.80 1.24
C ILE A 717 27.05 1.70 0.48
N VAL A 718 26.59 1.96 -0.76
CA VAL A 718 25.89 1.01 -1.61
C VAL A 718 26.54 1.00 -3.00
N PRO A 719 27.36 -0.01 -3.34
CA PRO A 719 27.83 -0.20 -4.70
C PRO A 719 26.67 -0.51 -5.64
N VAL A 720 26.65 0.15 -6.79
CA VAL A 720 25.65 -0.09 -7.83
C VAL A 720 26.20 -1.13 -8.81
N PHE A 721 26.82 -2.17 -8.27
CA PHE A 721 27.43 -3.28 -9.02
C PHE A 721 27.62 -4.48 -8.08
N PHE A 722 27.85 -5.66 -8.69
CA PHE A 722 28.20 -6.87 -7.97
C PHE A 722 29.71 -7.13 -8.06
N TRP A 723 30.30 -7.74 -7.03
CA TRP A 723 31.70 -8.11 -6.99
C TRP A 723 31.81 -9.64 -6.98
N GLU A 724 32.02 -10.25 -8.18
CA GLU A 724 31.87 -11.70 -8.36
C GLU A 724 33.05 -12.30 -9.14
N ALA A 725 33.35 -13.56 -8.90
CA ALA A 725 34.34 -14.29 -9.68
C ALA A 725 33.86 -14.48 -11.13
N GLY A 726 34.70 -14.14 -12.10
CA GLY A 726 34.36 -14.29 -13.52
C GLY A 726 33.82 -13.07 -14.22
N GLY A 727 33.47 -12.02 -13.49
CA GLY A 727 32.98 -10.77 -14.08
C GLY A 727 32.78 -9.70 -13.05
N ALA A 728 33.87 -8.99 -12.68
CA ALA A 728 33.68 -7.74 -11.96
C ALA A 728 32.85 -6.81 -12.85
N VAL A 729 31.68 -6.43 -12.39
CA VAL A 729 30.89 -5.37 -13.02
C VAL A 729 30.98 -4.15 -12.11
N PRO A 730 31.51 -3.05 -12.59
CA PRO A 730 31.94 -2.73 -13.94
C PRO A 730 33.26 -3.43 -14.33
N ALA A 731 33.44 -3.66 -15.65
CA ALA A 731 34.67 -4.29 -16.16
C ALA A 731 35.91 -3.45 -15.82
N PRO A 732 37.10 -4.07 -15.74
CA PRO A 732 38.33 -3.36 -15.45
C PRO A 732 38.52 -2.15 -16.40
N GLY A 733 38.88 -1.00 -15.83
CA GLY A 733 39.04 0.27 -16.57
C GLY A 733 37.77 1.05 -16.76
N GLN A 734 36.58 0.50 -16.46
CA GLN A 734 35.31 1.24 -16.48
C GLN A 734 35.11 2.07 -15.21
N THR A 735 34.14 2.97 -15.28
CA THR A 735 33.71 3.77 -14.13
C THR A 735 32.62 3.00 -13.37
N ALA A 736 32.87 2.78 -12.08
CA ALA A 736 31.95 2.19 -11.12
C ALA A 736 31.16 3.30 -10.41
N MET A 737 29.83 3.15 -10.29
CA MET A 737 29.00 4.00 -9.45
C MET A 737 28.93 3.38 -8.05
N ILE A 738 29.23 4.19 -7.04
CA ILE A 738 29.02 3.86 -5.63
C ILE A 738 28.14 4.98 -5.05
N ALA A 739 26.91 4.63 -4.64
CA ALA A 739 26.09 5.59 -3.92
C ALA A 739 26.52 5.63 -2.45
N SER A 740 26.61 6.82 -1.89
CA SER A 740 26.96 7.03 -0.47
C SER A 740 26.60 8.44 -0.06
N ASN A 741 26.24 8.61 1.21
CA ASN A 741 26.11 9.92 1.84
C ASN A 741 27.37 10.37 2.59
N CYS A 742 28.49 9.64 2.48
CA CYS A 742 29.77 10.05 3.01
C CYS A 742 30.37 11.23 2.19
N GLU A 743 31.28 11.96 2.79
CA GLU A 743 31.97 13.09 2.13
C GLU A 743 33.12 12.61 1.22
N ARG A 744 33.71 11.46 1.53
CA ARG A 744 34.85 10.89 0.79
C ARG A 744 34.83 9.36 0.90
N LEU A 745 35.18 8.68 -0.19
CA LEU A 745 35.40 7.23 -0.20
C LEU A 745 36.84 6.89 -0.51
N GLU A 746 37.36 5.85 0.14
CA GLU A 746 38.59 5.17 -0.25
C GLU A 746 38.27 3.75 -0.68
N VAL A 747 38.77 3.33 -1.85
CA VAL A 747 38.52 2.02 -2.45
C VAL A 747 39.81 1.22 -2.47
N PHE A 748 39.75 -0.01 -1.94
CA PHE A 748 40.88 -0.92 -1.87
C PHE A 748 40.51 -2.22 -2.57
N ILE A 749 41.47 -2.79 -3.33
CA ILE A 749 41.33 -4.10 -3.98
C ILE A 749 42.55 -4.91 -3.57
N GLY A 750 42.31 -6.08 -2.94
CA GLY A 750 43.38 -6.92 -2.41
C GLY A 750 44.27 -6.20 -1.40
N GLY A 751 43.70 -5.35 -0.57
CA GLY A 751 44.39 -4.53 0.45
C GLY A 751 45.10 -3.29 -0.10
N ARG A 752 45.23 -3.13 -1.43
CA ARG A 752 45.84 -1.97 -2.06
C ARG A 752 44.81 -0.89 -2.35
N ARG A 753 45.01 0.35 -1.88
CA ARG A 753 44.17 1.50 -2.24
C ARG A 753 44.32 1.81 -3.73
N VAL A 754 43.19 1.72 -4.45
CA VAL A 754 43.11 1.99 -5.89
C VAL A 754 42.49 3.32 -6.22
N ALA A 755 41.70 3.90 -5.30
CA ALA A 755 41.08 5.22 -5.46
C ALA A 755 40.84 5.91 -4.11
N SER A 756 40.89 7.25 -4.15
CA SER A 756 40.24 8.14 -3.18
C SER A 756 39.32 9.05 -3.99
N ALA A 757 38.02 9.00 -3.69
CA ALA A 757 36.98 9.66 -4.50
C ALA A 757 36.19 10.67 -3.68
N GLN A 758 35.70 11.71 -4.35
CA GLN A 758 34.74 12.69 -3.86
C GLN A 758 33.37 12.46 -4.54
N PRO A 759 32.25 12.88 -3.93
CA PRO A 759 30.95 12.81 -4.59
C PRO A 759 30.94 13.64 -5.88
N ALA A 760 30.15 13.22 -6.86
CA ALA A 760 30.06 13.87 -8.18
C ALA A 760 29.22 15.16 -8.14
N THR A 761 29.52 16.09 -7.23
CA THR A 761 28.81 17.36 -7.03
C THR A 761 28.83 18.28 -8.24
N GLY A 762 29.91 18.25 -9.03
CA GLY A 762 30.05 19.01 -10.29
C GLY A 762 29.42 18.31 -11.52
N SER A 763 28.79 17.15 -11.34
CA SER A 763 28.17 16.43 -12.44
C SER A 763 26.87 17.09 -12.90
N PRO A 764 26.68 17.34 -14.20
CA PRO A 764 25.42 17.85 -14.72
C PRO A 764 24.27 16.83 -14.56
N LEU A 765 24.59 15.53 -14.36
CA LEU A 765 23.63 14.47 -14.21
C LEU A 765 23.18 14.22 -12.76
N TYR A 766 24.06 14.46 -11.78
CA TYR A 766 23.83 14.07 -10.39
C TYR A 766 24.00 15.21 -9.36
N GLY A 767 24.53 16.35 -9.78
CA GLY A 767 24.89 17.45 -8.85
C GLY A 767 23.74 18.07 -8.08
N GLY A 768 22.51 17.89 -8.52
CA GLY A 768 21.28 18.33 -7.82
C GLY A 768 20.85 17.45 -6.65
N LEU A 769 21.39 16.24 -6.52
CA LEU A 769 21.12 15.36 -5.38
C LEU A 769 21.72 15.91 -4.09
N ALA A 770 21.10 15.64 -2.93
CA ALA A 770 21.69 16.01 -1.64
C ALA A 770 23.04 15.28 -1.42
N HIS A 771 23.10 14.02 -1.81
CA HIS A 771 24.31 13.20 -1.81
C HIS A 771 24.50 12.55 -3.19
N PRO A 772 25.26 13.24 -4.10
CA PRO A 772 25.59 12.71 -5.41
C PRO A 772 26.42 11.42 -5.30
N PRO A 773 26.25 10.44 -6.21
CA PRO A 773 27.06 9.22 -6.18
C PRO A 773 28.54 9.50 -6.47
N PHE A 774 29.40 8.57 -6.07
CA PHE A 774 30.80 8.55 -6.38
C PHE A 774 31.02 7.78 -7.69
N LEU A 775 31.75 8.37 -8.63
CA LEU A 775 32.12 7.79 -9.91
C LEU A 775 33.59 7.38 -9.85
N VAL A 776 33.84 6.10 -9.58
CA VAL A 776 35.18 5.56 -9.34
C VAL A 776 35.69 4.80 -10.55
N ARG A 777 36.83 5.20 -11.11
CA ARG A 777 37.45 4.47 -12.18
C ARG A 777 38.25 3.28 -11.62
N LEU A 778 37.89 2.06 -12.01
CA LEU A 778 38.57 0.85 -11.61
C LEU A 778 39.91 0.66 -12.38
N PRO A 779 40.88 -0.06 -11.84
CA PRO A 779 42.14 -0.38 -12.53
C PRO A 779 41.87 -1.11 -13.86
N LYS A 780 42.68 -0.80 -14.87
CA LYS A 780 42.57 -1.43 -16.22
C LYS A 780 42.79 -2.94 -16.19
N ARG A 781 43.48 -3.48 -15.18
CA ARG A 781 43.73 -4.91 -14.99
C ARG A 781 43.50 -5.29 -13.54
N LEU A 782 42.76 -6.34 -13.31
CA LEU A 782 42.58 -6.98 -12.01
C LEU A 782 43.25 -8.35 -12.03
N PRO A 783 43.86 -8.79 -10.91
CA PRO A 783 44.31 -10.17 -10.76
C PRO A 783 43.17 -11.17 -11.03
N LYS A 784 43.49 -12.37 -11.41
CA LYS A 784 42.53 -13.49 -11.56
C LYS A 784 42.94 -14.62 -10.62
N PRO A 785 42.10 -15.07 -9.70
CA PRO A 785 40.76 -14.50 -9.37
C PRO A 785 40.84 -13.07 -8.83
N ALA A 786 39.75 -12.32 -8.98
CA ALA A 786 39.66 -10.96 -8.44
C ALA A 786 39.80 -10.99 -6.91
N PRO A 787 40.64 -10.15 -6.30
CA PRO A 787 40.73 -10.05 -4.85
C PRO A 787 39.51 -9.40 -4.23
N ASP A 788 39.40 -9.47 -2.90
CA ASP A 788 38.33 -8.77 -2.15
C ASP A 788 38.37 -7.27 -2.39
N LEU A 789 37.18 -6.66 -2.41
CA LEU A 789 36.94 -5.25 -2.45
C LEU A 789 36.67 -4.74 -1.03
N LEU A 790 37.29 -3.61 -0.65
CA LEU A 790 36.95 -2.86 0.56
C LEU A 790 36.69 -1.40 0.19
N ILE A 791 35.59 -0.86 0.66
CA ILE A 791 35.24 0.56 0.53
C ILE A 791 35.14 1.14 1.93
N ARG A 792 35.84 2.27 2.19
CA ARG A 792 35.74 3.02 3.45
C ARG A 792 35.14 4.38 3.19
N GLY A 793 34.16 4.77 4.00
CA GLY A 793 33.50 6.07 3.93
C GLY A 793 33.90 6.96 5.08
N PHE A 794 34.07 8.26 4.80
CA PHE A 794 34.54 9.26 5.73
C PHE A 794 33.57 10.45 5.81
N VAL A 795 33.36 10.97 7.04
CA VAL A 795 32.63 12.21 7.34
C VAL A 795 33.49 13.02 8.34
N GLY A 796 33.71 14.32 8.09
CA GLY A 796 34.57 15.13 8.92
C GLY A 796 36.00 14.60 9.02
N GLY A 797 36.48 13.90 8.01
CA GLY A 797 37.78 13.25 7.99
C GLY A 797 37.88 11.94 8.77
N GLN A 798 36.85 11.55 9.53
CA GLN A 798 36.83 10.31 10.30
C GLN A 798 36.19 9.18 9.49
N PRO A 799 36.71 7.93 9.60
CA PRO A 799 36.06 6.76 8.99
C PRO A 799 34.78 6.41 9.75
N VAL A 800 33.62 6.46 9.08
CA VAL A 800 32.30 6.23 9.68
C VAL A 800 31.61 4.97 9.14
N ALA A 801 32.01 4.47 7.98
CA ALA A 801 31.43 3.28 7.36
C ALA A 801 32.47 2.49 6.59
N GLN A 802 32.28 1.17 6.49
CA GLN A 802 33.04 0.31 5.60
C GLN A 802 32.16 -0.79 5.03
N LEU A 803 32.48 -1.20 3.80
CA LEU A 803 31.89 -2.34 3.12
C LEU A 803 32.99 -3.22 2.55
N ARG A 804 32.94 -4.53 2.80
CA ARG A 804 33.81 -5.53 2.15
C ARG A 804 32.97 -6.43 1.28
N MET A 805 33.48 -6.83 0.13
CA MET A 805 32.84 -7.78 -0.78
C MET A 805 33.88 -8.81 -1.24
N SER A 806 33.49 -10.09 -1.25
CA SER A 806 34.36 -11.16 -1.76
C SER A 806 34.01 -11.49 -3.21
N ALA A 807 35.02 -11.68 -4.04
CA ALA A 807 34.82 -12.26 -5.36
C ALA A 807 34.82 -13.81 -5.33
N HIS A 808 35.21 -14.42 -4.22
CA HIS A 808 35.41 -15.86 -4.10
C HIS A 808 34.15 -16.58 -3.67
N PRO A 809 33.65 -17.61 -4.37
CA PRO A 809 32.45 -18.34 -4.00
C PRO A 809 32.66 -19.33 -2.83
N GLY A 810 33.90 -19.62 -2.43
CA GLY A 810 34.21 -20.60 -1.38
C GLY A 810 33.70 -20.24 0.03
N GLY A 811 33.24 -19.03 0.23
CA GLY A 811 32.61 -18.57 1.49
C GLY A 811 31.14 -18.20 1.36
N ASP A 812 30.50 -18.56 0.26
CA ASP A 812 29.10 -18.28 0.03
C ASP A 812 28.21 -19.14 0.95
N ALA A 813 27.17 -18.55 1.51
CA ALA A 813 26.28 -19.19 2.46
C ALA A 813 24.80 -18.74 2.24
N LEU A 814 23.87 -19.53 2.77
CA LEU A 814 22.47 -19.14 2.89
C LEU A 814 22.30 -18.27 4.14
N ALA A 815 21.67 -17.12 3.99
CA ALA A 815 21.29 -16.26 5.11
C ALA A 815 19.78 -16.04 5.14
N MET A 816 19.21 -15.90 6.33
CA MET A 816 17.79 -15.58 6.56
C MET A 816 17.63 -14.42 7.53
N ALA A 817 16.58 -13.63 7.32
CA ALA A 817 16.18 -12.59 8.25
C ALA A 817 14.66 -12.41 8.23
N ALA A 818 14.05 -12.31 9.41
CA ALA A 818 12.66 -11.88 9.57
C ALA A 818 12.59 -10.37 9.81
N ASP A 819 11.56 -9.71 9.29
CA ASP A 819 11.35 -8.27 9.53
C ASP A 819 11.00 -8.00 11.00
N ASP A 820 10.28 -8.92 11.65
CA ASP A 820 9.81 -8.77 13.01
C ASP A 820 10.10 -10.04 13.85
N ALA A 821 10.52 -9.83 15.07
CA ALA A 821 10.71 -10.92 16.05
C ALA A 821 9.38 -11.36 16.70
N THR A 822 8.30 -10.56 16.57
CA THR A 822 7.01 -10.85 17.21
C THR A 822 5.85 -10.41 16.31
N ILE A 823 4.86 -11.29 16.15
CA ILE A 823 3.58 -11.04 15.49
C ILE A 823 2.42 -11.31 16.46
N SER A 824 1.23 -10.81 16.16
CA SER A 824 0.01 -11.02 16.97
C SER A 824 -0.68 -12.33 16.57
N ALA A 825 -1.20 -13.09 17.54
CA ALA A 825 -1.96 -14.32 17.30
C ALA A 825 -3.41 -14.01 16.85
N ASP A 826 -3.62 -13.10 15.89
CA ASP A 826 -4.95 -12.70 15.42
C ASP A 826 -5.39 -13.40 14.12
N GLY A 827 -4.52 -14.23 13.54
CA GLY A 827 -4.78 -14.97 12.31
C GLY A 827 -4.57 -14.16 11.03
N SER A 828 -4.36 -12.85 11.13
CA SER A 828 -4.13 -11.96 9.97
C SER A 828 -2.71 -11.37 9.96
N ASP A 829 -2.09 -11.24 11.12
CA ASP A 829 -0.76 -10.65 11.26
C ASP A 829 0.32 -11.56 10.67
N ALA A 830 1.19 -10.96 9.84
CA ALA A 830 2.23 -11.68 9.13
C ALA A 830 3.52 -10.88 9.07
N THR A 831 4.66 -11.57 9.21
CA THR A 831 6.00 -11.00 9.00
C THR A 831 6.68 -11.65 7.81
N ARG A 832 7.43 -10.84 7.03
CA ARG A 832 8.23 -11.31 5.91
C ARG A 832 9.52 -11.94 6.43
N VAL A 833 9.91 -13.06 5.82
CA VAL A 833 11.22 -13.69 6.00
C VAL A 833 11.93 -13.72 4.66
N VAL A 834 13.03 -12.99 4.55
CA VAL A 834 13.91 -12.97 3.37
C VAL A 834 15.01 -14.01 3.55
N PHE A 835 15.29 -14.79 2.53
CA PHE A 835 16.44 -15.66 2.45
C PHE A 835 17.24 -15.36 1.18
N ARG A 836 18.58 -15.40 1.27
CA ARG A 836 19.45 -15.01 0.16
C ARG A 836 20.81 -15.70 0.24
N ALA A 837 21.43 -15.89 -0.93
CA ALA A 837 22.83 -16.21 -1.00
C ALA A 837 23.66 -14.98 -0.61
N ILE A 838 24.66 -15.19 0.25
CA ILE A 838 25.57 -14.13 0.70
C ILE A 838 27.01 -14.56 0.47
N ASP A 839 27.89 -13.58 0.27
CA ASP A 839 29.33 -13.78 0.24
C ASP A 839 29.91 -13.92 1.67
N ALA A 840 31.20 -14.20 1.79
CA ALA A 840 31.90 -14.34 3.08
C ALA A 840 31.81 -13.11 4.00
N PHE A 841 31.34 -11.98 3.52
CA PHE A 841 31.17 -10.73 4.29
C PHE A 841 29.70 -10.34 4.48
N GLY A 842 28.77 -11.22 4.07
CA GLY A 842 27.33 -11.02 4.26
C GLY A 842 26.64 -10.20 3.16
N ASN A 843 27.30 -9.86 2.06
CA ASN A 843 26.64 -9.13 0.97
C ASN A 843 25.88 -10.10 0.07
N GLN A 844 24.79 -9.62 -0.48
CA GLN A 844 24.01 -10.40 -1.43
C GLN A 844 24.86 -10.84 -2.63
N ARG A 845 24.77 -12.12 -2.92
CA ARG A 845 25.41 -12.79 -4.05
C ARG A 845 24.36 -13.13 -5.10
N ARG A 846 24.62 -12.88 -6.37
CA ARG A 846 23.81 -13.46 -7.44
C ARG A 846 24.08 -14.95 -7.51
N TYR A 847 23.02 -15.74 -7.48
CA TYR A 847 23.13 -17.17 -7.46
C TYR A 847 22.10 -17.81 -8.41
N GLY A 848 22.57 -18.62 -9.34
CA GLY A 848 21.76 -19.10 -10.47
C GLY A 848 21.20 -20.51 -10.34
N GLY A 849 21.23 -21.16 -9.18
CA GLY A 849 20.80 -22.54 -9.12
C GLY A 849 20.24 -23.01 -7.79
N GLY A 850 19.58 -24.17 -7.82
CA GLY A 850 19.08 -24.90 -6.67
C GLY A 850 17.76 -24.41 -6.10
N GLN A 851 17.22 -25.23 -5.21
CA GLN A 851 15.99 -24.98 -4.50
C GLN A 851 16.31 -24.73 -3.02
N VAL A 852 15.54 -23.83 -2.40
CA VAL A 852 15.53 -23.64 -0.94
C VAL A 852 14.33 -24.39 -0.40
N ALA A 853 14.58 -25.45 0.36
CA ALA A 853 13.54 -26.16 1.09
C ALA A 853 13.28 -25.47 2.43
N LEU A 854 12.01 -25.25 2.76
CA LEU A 854 11.57 -24.55 3.97
C LEU A 854 10.88 -25.52 4.92
N THR A 855 11.18 -25.43 6.21
CA THR A 855 10.50 -26.19 7.27
C THR A 855 9.98 -25.23 8.32
N LEU A 856 8.66 -25.16 8.45
CA LEU A 856 7.98 -24.32 9.43
C LEU A 856 7.52 -25.16 10.61
N SER A 857 7.77 -24.70 11.83
CA SER A 857 7.23 -25.26 13.06
C SER A 857 6.61 -24.18 13.94
N GLY A 858 5.65 -24.57 14.78
CA GLY A 858 4.91 -23.64 15.64
C GLY A 858 3.56 -23.19 15.06
N PRO A 859 2.84 -22.28 15.76
CA PRO A 859 1.47 -21.89 15.42
C PRO A 859 1.42 -20.82 14.32
N ALA A 860 1.81 -21.20 13.10
CA ALA A 860 1.83 -20.30 11.96
C ALA A 860 1.54 -21.05 10.63
N MET A 861 1.25 -20.27 9.60
CA MET A 861 1.11 -20.72 8.22
C MET A 861 2.20 -20.07 7.36
N LEU A 862 2.73 -20.82 6.40
CA LEU A 862 3.66 -20.32 5.40
C LEU A 862 2.87 -19.77 4.22
N LEU A 863 3.09 -18.51 3.88
CA LEU A 863 2.62 -17.90 2.63
C LEU A 863 3.83 -17.77 1.71
N GLY A 864 3.99 -18.73 0.82
CA GLY A 864 5.15 -18.80 -0.07
C GLY A 864 5.34 -20.15 -0.72
N ASP A 865 6.20 -20.19 -1.74
CA ASP A 865 6.59 -21.43 -2.40
C ASP A 865 7.50 -22.28 -1.48
N ASN A 866 7.26 -23.58 -1.48
CA ASN A 866 8.12 -24.54 -0.79
C ASN A 866 8.18 -25.87 -1.58
N PRO A 867 9.32 -26.25 -2.17
CA PRO A 867 10.59 -25.51 -2.20
C PRO A 867 10.51 -24.25 -3.07
N PHE A 868 11.35 -23.24 -2.76
CA PHE A 868 11.50 -22.02 -3.54
C PHE A 868 12.59 -22.16 -4.59
N GLU A 869 12.30 -21.85 -5.85
CA GLU A 869 13.23 -21.90 -6.98
C GLU A 869 14.20 -20.70 -6.95
N PHE A 870 15.34 -20.90 -6.31
CA PHE A 870 16.29 -19.84 -5.97
C PHE A 870 16.90 -19.16 -7.22
N GLY A 871 17.22 -19.96 -8.23
CA GLY A 871 17.79 -19.46 -9.48
C GLY A 871 16.85 -18.58 -10.30
N GLN A 872 15.53 -18.78 -10.20
CA GLN A 872 14.54 -17.97 -10.92
C GLN A 872 14.46 -16.55 -10.41
N TYR A 873 14.91 -16.30 -9.19
CA TYR A 873 14.93 -14.98 -8.56
C TYR A 873 16.33 -14.44 -8.28
N GLY A 874 17.38 -15.01 -8.92
CA GLY A 874 18.74 -14.50 -8.84
C GLY A 874 19.47 -14.70 -7.52
N GLY A 875 19.11 -15.73 -6.74
CA GLY A 875 19.77 -16.06 -5.48
C GLY A 875 19.19 -15.39 -4.24
N LEU A 876 17.95 -14.99 -4.31
CA LEU A 876 17.17 -14.51 -3.16
C LEU A 876 15.70 -14.92 -3.29
N GLY A 877 14.97 -14.83 -2.19
CA GLY A 877 13.54 -15.03 -2.13
C GLY A 877 12.98 -14.57 -0.80
N ALA A 878 11.66 -14.54 -0.69
CA ALA A 878 11.02 -14.35 0.59
C ALA A 878 9.68 -15.09 0.65
N VAL A 879 9.25 -15.33 1.89
CA VAL A 879 7.94 -15.86 2.25
C VAL A 879 7.41 -15.05 3.41
N TRP A 880 6.11 -15.19 3.70
CA TRP A 880 5.54 -14.61 4.92
C TRP A 880 5.16 -15.73 5.89
N ILE A 881 5.44 -15.50 7.17
CA ILE A 881 4.95 -16.28 8.30
C ILE A 881 3.71 -15.56 8.81
N ARG A 882 2.51 -16.17 8.63
CA ARG A 882 1.23 -15.66 9.08
C ARG A 882 0.81 -16.40 10.36
N SER A 883 0.35 -15.69 11.37
CA SER A 883 -0.11 -16.25 12.64
C SER A 883 -1.36 -17.11 12.47
N VAL A 884 -1.60 -18.02 13.43
CA VAL A 884 -2.87 -18.74 13.58
C VAL A 884 -3.68 -18.07 14.69
N ALA A 885 -4.95 -17.75 14.42
CA ALA A 885 -5.83 -17.07 15.37
C ALA A 885 -5.91 -17.81 16.72
N GLY A 886 -5.78 -17.06 17.82
CA GLY A 886 -5.91 -17.60 19.17
C GLY A 886 -4.79 -18.56 19.60
N ARG A 887 -3.73 -18.75 18.79
CA ARG A 887 -2.64 -19.71 19.09
C ARG A 887 -1.29 -18.99 19.25
N PRO A 888 -1.00 -18.43 20.43
CA PRO A 888 0.32 -17.87 20.72
C PRO A 888 1.38 -18.97 20.88
N GLY A 889 2.65 -18.66 20.58
CA GLY A 889 3.75 -19.60 20.72
C GLY A 889 5.02 -19.19 19.97
N ALA A 890 6.07 -19.99 20.14
CA ALA A 890 7.29 -19.84 19.34
C ALA A 890 7.07 -20.43 17.94
N ILE A 891 7.63 -19.77 16.95
CA ILE A 891 7.61 -20.16 15.55
C ILE A 891 9.06 -20.22 15.08
N THR A 892 9.44 -21.29 14.42
CA THR A 892 10.75 -21.42 13.77
C THR A 892 10.55 -21.72 12.30
N LEU A 893 11.22 -20.95 11.44
CA LEU A 893 11.35 -21.25 10.03
C LEU A 893 12.82 -21.56 9.73
N ALA A 894 13.08 -22.80 9.32
CA ALA A 894 14.38 -23.25 8.85
C ALA A 894 14.38 -23.33 7.32
N ALA A 895 15.51 -23.00 6.72
CA ALA A 895 15.77 -23.13 5.29
C ALA A 895 17.02 -23.95 5.03
N SER A 896 17.02 -24.74 3.96
CA SER A 896 18.17 -25.52 3.52
C SER A 896 18.37 -25.41 2.01
N HIS A 897 19.65 -25.25 1.61
CA HIS A 897 20.07 -25.27 0.22
C HIS A 897 21.26 -26.22 0.05
N PRO A 898 21.30 -27.06 -1.00
CA PRO A 898 22.32 -28.11 -1.11
C PRO A 898 23.78 -27.65 -1.06
N LEU A 899 24.07 -26.44 -1.55
CA LEU A 899 25.41 -25.89 -1.66
C LEU A 899 25.69 -24.73 -0.69
N LEU A 900 24.66 -24.02 -0.23
CA LEU A 900 24.82 -22.83 0.61
C LEU A 900 24.58 -23.15 2.10
N GLY A 901 24.23 -24.40 2.44
CA GLY A 901 23.99 -24.83 3.80
C GLY A 901 22.60 -24.50 4.32
N GLN A 902 22.50 -24.25 5.62
CA GLN A 902 21.25 -24.06 6.35
C GLN A 902 21.24 -22.73 7.09
N ALA A 903 20.03 -22.17 7.26
CA ALA A 903 19.78 -20.99 8.07
C ALA A 903 18.41 -21.12 8.75
N GLU A 904 18.20 -20.44 9.88
CA GLU A 904 16.91 -20.41 10.56
C GLU A 904 16.61 -19.03 11.15
N VAL A 905 15.34 -18.76 11.33
CA VAL A 905 14.84 -17.59 12.07
C VAL A 905 13.77 -18.01 13.06
N GLN A 906 13.69 -17.27 14.15
CA GLN A 906 12.70 -17.47 15.19
C GLN A 906 11.80 -16.23 15.28
N VAL A 907 10.49 -16.47 15.34
CA VAL A 907 9.46 -15.45 15.52
C VAL A 907 8.53 -15.90 16.63
N ARG A 908 8.00 -14.99 17.41
CA ARG A 908 7.04 -15.28 18.45
C ARG A 908 5.64 -14.81 18.04
N SER A 909 4.66 -15.69 18.08
CA SER A 909 3.24 -15.31 18.05
C SER A 909 2.80 -14.93 19.46
N ALA A 910 2.42 -13.67 19.67
CA ALA A 910 2.00 -13.14 20.98
C ALA A 910 0.46 -13.18 21.11
N ALA A 911 -0.03 -13.52 22.30
CA ALA A 911 -1.45 -13.47 22.59
C ALA A 911 -1.98 -12.05 22.40
N VAL A 912 -3.12 -11.92 21.75
CA VAL A 912 -3.81 -10.64 21.56
C VAL A 912 -4.58 -10.33 22.83
N LYS A 913 -4.27 -9.18 23.46
CA LYS A 913 -5.05 -8.66 24.58
C LYS A 913 -6.34 -8.04 24.02
N ASN A 914 -7.49 -8.62 24.37
CA ASN A 914 -8.83 -8.10 24.03
C ASN A 914 -9.22 -8.17 22.56
N ILE A 915 -9.17 -9.34 21.94
CA ILE A 915 -10.11 -9.61 20.87
C ILE A 915 -11.40 -10.04 21.58
N SER A 916 -12.39 -9.14 21.66
CA SER A 916 -13.76 -9.59 21.86
C SER A 916 -14.17 -10.24 20.53
N GLU A 917 -13.89 -11.53 20.40
CA GLU A 917 -14.36 -12.33 19.29
C GLU A 917 -15.82 -12.67 19.55
N LEU A 918 -16.67 -12.41 18.57
CA LEU A 918 -17.96 -13.07 18.48
C LEU A 918 -17.67 -14.46 17.91
N GLY A 919 -17.61 -15.45 18.79
CA GLY A 919 -17.50 -16.86 18.42
C GLY A 919 -18.71 -17.37 17.65
#